data_5490d5524d18965940860bed48d07004
#
_entry.id   5490d5524d18965940860bed48d07004
#
_cell.length_a   1.000
_cell.length_b   1.000
_cell.length_c   1.000
_cell.angle_alpha   90.00
_cell.angle_beta   90.00
_cell.angle_gamma   90.00
#
_symmetry.space_group_name_H-M   'P 1'
#
loop_
_entity.id
_entity.type
_entity.pdbx_description
1 polymer ?
#
loop_
_entity_poly.entity_id
_entity_poly.type
_entity_poly.pdbx_seq_one_letter_code
_entity_poly.pdbx_strand_id
1 'polypeptide(L)'
;PQFQTAISDLEVEQKEVDAAYWHFAYPLADGVTFQYPVAFDEDGKATDFETRDFIVVATTRPETMLGDTAVAVHPSDERYKDLVGKDVILPIVGRRIPIVADDYADPTKGSGAVKITPAHDFNDFQVGKRHGLASINILTPDARLNDEVPEAYRGLDRFVARKAIVAKAEEDGWLREIEKTKHMVPHGDRSGVVIEPYLTDQWYVDAKTLAQPALKAVENGDTVFEPKNWEKTYFEWLRNIEPWCVSRQLWWGHRIPAWFGEDGHIFVEETEEEALAAAILHYGDEAPILKRDEDVLDTWFSSALWPFSTLGWPEKTQDLAKFYPTSTLVTGFDIIFFWVARMMMMGLHFMGEVPFKQVFINALVRDEKGAKMSKSKGNVMDPLVLIDELGCDAVRFTMTAMSGQARDIKLSKQRIEGYRNFGTKLWNASRFAQMNECVRVEGFDPSTVQQPINKWIRGETVKTAAEVTRALEAPSFDAAATALYRFIWNVFCDWYLELAKPILNGDDAEAKAETRATAAWALDVILKLLHPVMPFITEELWDKTAEFGAPRTSMLIVEKWPELPESWIDADAEAEIGWLVETVGEIRSVRAEMNVPPGAKPPLTVIGANVETKARLARHRDLLLTLARLDSAREADAAPTGAVPFVLGEATGALAIAEFIDLTAEKARLAKEIAGHVGEIEKTGKKLNNPDFLARAKEEVVEENRERLAEAEAAKAKLEAALARLAAVG
;
A
#
# COMPACT_ATOMS: atom_id res chain seq x y z
N PRO A 1 13.17 20.92 -18.01
CA PRO A 1 14.40 21.59 -18.49
C PRO A 1 15.62 20.68 -18.52
N GLN A 2 15.92 19.92 -17.42
CA GLN A 2 17.15 19.13 -17.31
C GLN A 2 17.25 18.04 -18.38
N PHE A 3 16.17 17.36 -18.70
CA PHE A 3 16.12 16.31 -19.72
C PHE A 3 15.58 16.80 -21.06
N GLN A 4 15.20 18.06 -21.16
CA GLN A 4 14.67 18.70 -22.38
C GLN A 4 13.55 17.88 -23.04
N THR A 5 12.67 17.31 -22.25
CA THR A 5 11.54 16.48 -22.69
C THR A 5 10.24 16.88 -22.04
N ALA A 6 9.13 16.67 -22.74
CA ALA A 6 7.80 16.72 -22.15
C ALA A 6 7.63 15.62 -21.12
N ILE A 7 6.80 15.87 -20.12
CA ILE A 7 6.36 14.90 -19.10
C ILE A 7 4.84 14.96 -18.99
N SER A 8 4.22 13.91 -18.44
CA SER A 8 2.79 13.95 -18.14
C SER A 8 2.53 14.71 -16.82
N ASP A 9 1.30 15.14 -16.63
CA ASP A 9 0.83 15.78 -15.40
C ASP A 9 1.08 14.95 -14.14
N LEU A 10 1.08 13.63 -14.27
CA LEU A 10 1.33 12.68 -13.19
C LEU A 10 2.79 12.56 -12.76
N GLU A 11 3.73 12.98 -13.63
CA GLU A 11 5.17 13.01 -13.34
C GLU A 11 5.59 14.34 -12.68
N VAL A 12 4.60 15.13 -12.19
CA VAL A 12 4.79 16.43 -11.55
C VAL A 12 4.60 16.33 -10.05
N GLU A 13 5.65 16.60 -9.28
CA GLU A 13 5.61 16.71 -7.83
C GLU A 13 5.47 18.17 -7.41
N GLN A 14 4.44 18.50 -6.64
CA GLN A 14 4.29 19.81 -6.04
C GLN A 14 5.11 19.90 -4.75
N LYS A 15 6.06 20.86 -4.69
CA LYS A 15 6.88 21.11 -3.49
C LYS A 15 6.67 22.50 -2.96
N GLU A 16 6.42 22.62 -1.66
CA GLU A 16 6.36 23.93 -0.99
C GLU A 16 7.76 24.53 -0.92
N VAL A 17 7.92 25.74 -1.44
CA VAL A 17 9.17 26.49 -1.42
C VAL A 17 8.95 27.90 -0.88
N ASP A 18 10.00 28.46 -0.26
CA ASP A 18 10.02 29.87 0.08
C ASP A 18 10.10 30.70 -1.20
N ALA A 19 9.16 31.61 -1.38
CA ALA A 19 8.99 32.43 -2.57
C ALA A 19 8.66 33.88 -2.19
N ALA A 20 8.43 34.71 -3.19
CA ALA A 20 7.91 36.05 -2.98
C ALA A 20 6.94 36.42 -4.11
N TYR A 21 6.05 37.35 -3.84
CA TYR A 21 5.39 38.15 -4.86
C TYR A 21 6.21 39.41 -5.07
N TRP A 22 6.57 39.66 -6.32
CA TRP A 22 7.17 40.94 -6.77
C TRP A 22 6.09 41.78 -7.40
N HIS A 23 5.87 42.98 -6.85
CA HIS A 23 4.86 43.92 -7.29
C HIS A 23 5.51 44.91 -8.26
N PHE A 24 5.16 44.85 -9.54
CA PHE A 24 5.72 45.65 -10.60
C PHE A 24 4.70 46.68 -11.12
N ALA A 25 5.13 47.93 -11.25
CA ALA A 25 4.36 48.99 -11.88
C ALA A 25 4.55 48.99 -13.39
N TYR A 26 3.50 48.72 -14.15
CA TYR A 26 3.48 48.81 -15.60
C TYR A 26 2.89 50.16 -16.01
N PRO A 27 3.68 51.09 -16.65
CA PRO A 27 3.21 52.39 -17.06
C PRO A 27 2.03 52.30 -18.04
N LEU A 28 1.02 53.13 -17.85
CA LEU A 28 -0.07 53.27 -18.79
C LEU A 28 0.42 54.01 -20.07
N ALA A 29 -0.04 53.55 -21.23
CA ALA A 29 0.29 54.18 -22.50
C ALA A 29 -0.42 55.50 -22.68
N ASP A 30 0.08 56.33 -23.62
CA ASP A 30 -0.58 57.56 -24.11
C ASP A 30 -0.89 58.60 -23.02
N GLY A 31 -0.18 58.57 -21.89
CA GLY A 31 -0.37 59.52 -20.78
C GLY A 31 -1.69 59.32 -20.02
N VAL A 32 -2.30 58.15 -20.13
CA VAL A 32 -3.50 57.79 -19.36
C VAL A 32 -3.21 57.79 -17.87
N THR A 33 -4.10 58.37 -17.08
CA THR A 33 -4.06 58.33 -15.62
C THR A 33 -5.40 57.89 -15.05
N PHE A 34 -5.42 57.38 -13.84
CA PHE A 34 -6.65 56.97 -13.14
C PHE A 34 -6.55 57.26 -11.65
N GLN A 35 -7.70 57.25 -10.95
CA GLN A 35 -7.78 57.44 -9.51
C GLN A 35 -7.79 56.08 -8.82
N TYR A 36 -6.72 55.78 -8.06
CA TYR A 36 -6.64 54.55 -7.32
C TYR A 36 -6.99 54.79 -5.84
N PRO A 37 -7.96 54.06 -5.25
CA PRO A 37 -8.32 54.22 -3.84
C PRO A 37 -7.21 53.79 -2.92
N VAL A 38 -6.82 54.64 -1.99
CA VAL A 38 -5.72 54.36 -1.01
C VAL A 38 -6.19 54.35 0.44
N ALA A 39 -7.40 54.88 0.74
CA ALA A 39 -8.01 54.80 2.05
C ALA A 39 -9.51 54.47 1.94
N PHE A 40 -10.05 53.80 2.95
CA PHE A 40 -11.43 53.34 3.02
C PHE A 40 -12.03 53.68 4.38
N ASP A 41 -13.33 53.97 4.43
CA ASP A 41 -14.10 54.12 5.67
C ASP A 41 -14.52 52.75 6.25
N GLU A 42 -15.22 52.77 7.40
CA GLU A 42 -15.71 51.56 8.08
C GLU A 42 -16.71 50.75 7.24
N ASP A 43 -17.38 51.39 6.28
CA ASP A 43 -18.31 50.78 5.34
C ASP A 43 -17.64 50.28 4.05
N GLY A 44 -16.31 50.38 3.94
CA GLY A 44 -15.52 49.95 2.78
C GLY A 44 -15.57 50.88 1.58
N LYS A 45 -16.08 52.12 1.73
CA LYS A 45 -16.10 53.12 0.69
C LYS A 45 -14.81 53.91 0.65
N ALA A 46 -14.25 54.09 -0.55
CA ALA A 46 -13.01 54.83 -0.74
C ALA A 46 -13.16 56.31 -0.31
N THR A 47 -12.23 56.74 0.54
CA THR A 47 -12.22 58.11 1.11
C THR A 47 -11.06 58.96 0.61
N ASP A 48 -10.01 58.31 0.09
CA ASP A 48 -8.87 59.01 -0.48
C ASP A 48 -8.36 58.28 -1.73
N PHE A 49 -7.82 59.04 -2.70
CA PHE A 49 -7.40 58.55 -4.00
C PHE A 49 -6.03 59.10 -4.38
N GLU A 50 -5.23 58.24 -4.98
CA GLU A 50 -3.97 58.57 -5.63
C GLU A 50 -4.13 58.57 -7.14
N THR A 51 -3.64 59.62 -7.79
CA THR A 51 -3.58 59.62 -9.27
C THR A 51 -2.39 58.81 -9.72
N ARG A 52 -2.66 57.77 -10.45
CA ARG A 52 -1.63 56.85 -10.98
C ARG A 52 -1.59 56.87 -12.49
N ASP A 53 -0.37 56.78 -13.03
CA ASP A 53 -0.06 56.59 -14.45
C ASP A 53 0.48 55.21 -14.73
N PHE A 54 0.26 54.28 -13.80
CA PHE A 54 0.71 52.86 -13.87
C PHE A 54 -0.32 51.95 -13.21
N ILE A 55 -0.34 50.69 -13.67
CA ILE A 55 -1.03 49.57 -12.98
C ILE A 55 -0.01 48.68 -12.31
N VAL A 56 -0.31 48.15 -11.09
CA VAL A 56 0.57 47.25 -10.37
C VAL A 56 0.13 45.81 -10.62
N VAL A 57 1.07 44.94 -11.03
CA VAL A 57 0.87 43.51 -11.17
C VAL A 57 1.79 42.77 -10.19
N ALA A 58 1.32 41.67 -9.61
CA ALA A 58 2.10 40.83 -8.71
C ALA A 58 2.43 39.49 -9.37
N THR A 59 3.68 39.03 -9.26
CA THR A 59 4.13 37.76 -9.86
C THR A 59 5.08 37.03 -8.97
N THR A 60 5.03 35.70 -8.97
CA THR A 60 6.04 34.82 -8.36
C THR A 60 7.18 34.48 -9.35
N ARG A 61 7.02 34.86 -10.63
CA ARG A 61 7.95 34.52 -11.72
C ARG A 61 8.32 35.77 -12.55
N PRO A 62 9.16 36.66 -11.99
CA PRO A 62 9.57 37.90 -12.68
C PRO A 62 10.11 37.71 -14.09
N GLU A 63 10.86 36.61 -14.31
CA GLU A 63 11.48 36.31 -15.62
C GLU A 63 10.47 36.15 -16.74
N THR A 64 9.26 35.65 -16.45
CA THR A 64 8.25 35.43 -17.50
C THR A 64 7.59 36.72 -17.99
N MET A 65 7.75 37.86 -17.28
CA MET A 65 7.18 39.12 -17.68
C MET A 65 7.60 39.56 -19.08
N LEU A 66 8.79 39.18 -19.53
CA LEU A 66 9.29 39.52 -20.88
C LEU A 66 8.41 38.97 -22.00
N GLY A 67 7.61 37.91 -21.70
CA GLY A 67 6.62 37.33 -22.61
C GLY A 67 5.18 37.77 -22.38
N ASP A 68 4.91 38.77 -21.52
CA ASP A 68 3.55 39.23 -21.24
C ASP A 68 2.88 39.81 -22.49
N THR A 69 1.60 39.48 -22.66
CA THR A 69 0.78 39.95 -23.80
C THR A 69 -0.50 40.67 -23.39
N ALA A 70 -0.84 40.67 -22.11
CA ALA A 70 -1.91 41.50 -21.55
C ALA A 70 -1.76 41.68 -20.02
N VAL A 71 -2.55 42.56 -19.46
CA VAL A 71 -2.88 42.63 -18.04
C VAL A 71 -4.38 42.34 -17.91
N ALA A 72 -4.76 41.37 -17.09
CA ALA A 72 -6.16 41.05 -16.80
C ALA A 72 -6.62 41.72 -15.50
N VAL A 73 -7.85 42.23 -15.50
CA VAL A 73 -8.55 42.77 -14.34
C VAL A 73 -9.95 42.16 -14.28
N HIS A 74 -10.52 42.04 -13.10
CA HIS A 74 -11.85 41.48 -12.98
C HIS A 74 -12.91 42.44 -13.52
N PRO A 75 -13.95 42.00 -14.27
CA PRO A 75 -14.96 42.86 -14.84
C PRO A 75 -15.73 43.72 -13.81
N SER A 76 -15.86 43.24 -12.58
CA SER A 76 -16.53 43.94 -11.48
C SER A 76 -15.59 44.81 -10.63
N ASP A 77 -14.30 44.88 -10.97
CA ASP A 77 -13.35 45.68 -10.19
C ASP A 77 -13.44 47.14 -10.61
N GLU A 78 -14.16 47.96 -9.83
CA GLU A 78 -14.37 49.36 -10.07
C GLU A 78 -13.07 50.19 -10.12
N ARG A 79 -11.96 49.67 -9.53
CA ARG A 79 -10.66 50.36 -9.56
C ARG A 79 -10.08 50.50 -10.97
N TYR A 80 -10.36 49.51 -11.82
CA TYR A 80 -9.75 49.38 -13.15
C TYR A 80 -10.73 49.45 -14.32
N LYS A 81 -12.01 49.65 -14.06
CA LYS A 81 -13.09 49.63 -15.06
C LYS A 81 -12.81 50.52 -16.26
N ASP A 82 -12.34 51.76 -16.02
CA ASP A 82 -12.05 52.74 -17.06
C ASP A 82 -10.72 52.48 -17.80
N LEU A 83 -9.93 51.50 -17.31
CA LEU A 83 -8.68 51.10 -17.94
C LEU A 83 -8.86 49.91 -18.91
N VAL A 84 -9.97 49.20 -18.86
CA VAL A 84 -10.24 48.11 -19.81
C VAL A 84 -10.23 48.61 -21.24
N GLY A 85 -9.45 47.93 -22.09
CA GLY A 85 -9.25 48.35 -23.49
C GLY A 85 -8.19 49.45 -23.69
N LYS A 86 -7.54 49.92 -22.62
CA LYS A 86 -6.31 50.74 -22.70
C LYS A 86 -5.08 49.82 -22.70
N ASP A 87 -3.95 50.43 -23.05
CA ASP A 87 -2.67 49.70 -23.08
C ASP A 87 -1.74 50.11 -21.93
N VAL A 88 -0.88 49.19 -21.54
CA VAL A 88 0.32 49.47 -20.72
C VAL A 88 1.56 49.28 -21.59
N ILE A 89 2.64 49.93 -21.18
CA ILE A 89 3.98 49.71 -21.76
C ILE A 89 4.71 48.67 -20.86
N LEU A 90 4.99 47.52 -21.44
CA LEU A 90 5.72 46.49 -20.74
C LEU A 90 7.15 46.93 -20.41
N PRO A 91 7.55 47.04 -19.14
CA PRO A 91 8.90 47.47 -18.78
C PRO A 91 9.97 46.56 -19.44
N ILE A 92 11.19 47.10 -19.66
CA ILE A 92 12.32 46.44 -20.32
C ILE A 92 12.08 46.20 -21.83
N VAL A 93 10.92 45.66 -22.20
CA VAL A 93 10.60 45.25 -23.59
C VAL A 93 10.09 46.41 -24.43
N GLY A 94 9.36 47.33 -23.82
CA GLY A 94 8.74 48.46 -24.51
C GLY A 94 7.49 48.08 -25.33
N ARG A 95 7.00 46.86 -25.25
CA ARG A 95 5.81 46.40 -25.97
C ARG A 95 4.56 46.99 -25.35
N ARG A 96 3.63 47.42 -26.22
CA ARG A 96 2.25 47.79 -25.79
C ARG A 96 1.45 46.53 -25.66
N ILE A 97 0.81 46.33 -24.49
CA ILE A 97 -0.05 45.21 -24.19
C ILE A 97 -1.40 45.72 -23.61
N PRO A 98 -2.55 45.15 -24.02
CA PRO A 98 -3.86 45.61 -23.60
C PRO A 98 -4.18 45.23 -22.16
N ILE A 99 -5.03 46.01 -21.51
CA ILE A 99 -5.74 45.67 -20.29
C ILE A 99 -7.06 45.02 -20.68
N VAL A 100 -7.27 43.76 -20.28
CA VAL A 100 -8.45 42.94 -20.61
C VAL A 100 -9.29 42.67 -19.36
N ALA A 101 -10.62 42.58 -19.53
CA ALA A 101 -11.52 42.16 -18.45
C ALA A 101 -11.71 40.66 -18.50
N ASP A 102 -11.32 39.94 -17.43
CA ASP A 102 -11.45 38.49 -17.33
C ASP A 102 -11.71 38.06 -15.88
N ASP A 103 -12.65 37.12 -15.69
CA ASP A 103 -13.02 36.60 -14.37
C ASP A 103 -11.87 35.83 -13.69
N TYR A 104 -10.79 35.53 -14.40
CA TYR A 104 -9.58 34.95 -13.86
C TYR A 104 -8.88 35.85 -12.84
N ALA A 105 -8.94 37.16 -13.03
CA ALA A 105 -8.36 38.12 -12.10
C ALA A 105 -9.21 38.21 -10.83
N ASP A 106 -8.59 37.99 -9.65
CA ASP A 106 -9.27 38.04 -8.35
C ASP A 106 -9.08 39.45 -7.72
N PRO A 107 -10.15 40.28 -7.63
CA PRO A 107 -10.03 41.65 -7.10
C PRO A 107 -9.63 41.71 -5.62
N THR A 108 -9.69 40.58 -4.90
CA THR A 108 -9.33 40.49 -3.48
C THR A 108 -7.88 40.10 -3.23
N LYS A 109 -7.16 39.67 -4.28
CA LYS A 109 -5.76 39.23 -4.18
C LYS A 109 -4.81 40.29 -4.74
N GLY A 110 -3.78 40.60 -3.95
CA GLY A 110 -2.75 41.57 -4.34
C GLY A 110 -3.35 42.90 -4.83
N SER A 111 -2.91 43.36 -6.00
CA SER A 111 -3.44 44.58 -6.65
C SER A 111 -4.79 44.35 -7.33
N GLY A 112 -5.26 43.11 -7.52
CA GLY A 112 -6.42 42.80 -8.35
C GLY A 112 -6.13 42.75 -9.86
N ALA A 113 -4.91 43.07 -10.28
CA ALA A 113 -4.48 43.02 -11.66
C ALA A 113 -3.43 41.92 -11.85
N VAL A 114 -3.59 41.09 -12.87
CA VAL A 114 -2.73 39.91 -13.15
C VAL A 114 -2.07 40.08 -14.50
N LYS A 115 -0.76 39.92 -14.59
CA LYS A 115 -0.06 39.82 -15.86
C LYS A 115 -0.43 38.52 -16.59
N ILE A 116 -0.54 38.58 -17.90
CA ILE A 116 -0.92 37.41 -18.71
C ILE A 116 0.24 37.01 -19.65
N THR A 117 0.78 35.82 -19.42
CA THR A 117 1.88 35.25 -20.20
C THR A 117 1.46 33.87 -20.78
N PRO A 118 0.71 33.82 -21.87
CA PRO A 118 0.05 32.62 -22.37
C PRO A 118 0.98 31.44 -22.66
N ALA A 119 2.24 31.70 -23.02
CA ALA A 119 3.21 30.63 -23.32
C ALA A 119 3.83 29.96 -22.07
N HIS A 120 3.67 30.55 -20.87
CA HIS A 120 4.39 30.13 -19.67
C HIS A 120 3.52 29.90 -18.43
N ASP A 121 2.19 29.92 -18.58
CA ASP A 121 1.22 29.58 -17.54
C ASP A 121 -0.04 28.99 -18.17
N PHE A 122 -0.55 27.89 -17.57
CA PHE A 122 -1.73 27.18 -18.10
C PHE A 122 -3.00 28.02 -18.02
N ASN A 123 -3.18 28.81 -16.96
CA ASN A 123 -4.34 29.66 -16.80
C ASN A 123 -4.26 30.85 -17.73
N ASP A 124 -3.08 31.47 -17.83
CA ASP A 124 -2.81 32.59 -18.76
C ASP A 124 -3.03 32.16 -20.22
N PHE A 125 -2.73 30.90 -20.57
CA PHE A 125 -3.00 30.32 -21.88
C PHE A 125 -4.50 30.31 -22.20
N GLN A 126 -5.35 29.96 -21.20
CA GLN A 126 -6.80 29.99 -21.40
C GLN A 126 -7.34 31.44 -21.54
N VAL A 127 -6.81 32.36 -20.74
CA VAL A 127 -7.10 33.80 -20.91
C VAL A 127 -6.68 34.24 -22.29
N GLY A 128 -5.47 33.87 -22.72
CA GLY A 128 -4.96 34.16 -24.06
C GLY A 128 -5.89 33.69 -25.17
N LYS A 129 -6.40 32.47 -25.09
CA LYS A 129 -7.40 31.93 -26.03
C LYS A 129 -8.71 32.77 -26.07
N ARG A 130 -9.26 33.11 -24.90
CA ARG A 130 -10.51 33.87 -24.81
C ARG A 130 -10.41 35.27 -25.42
N HIS A 131 -9.25 35.89 -25.27
CA HIS A 131 -9.01 37.26 -25.73
C HIS A 131 -8.20 37.37 -27.03
N GLY A 132 -7.85 36.22 -27.67
CA GLY A 132 -7.06 36.23 -28.92
C GLY A 132 -5.66 36.82 -28.77
N LEU A 133 -5.03 36.67 -27.59
CA LEU A 133 -3.71 37.20 -27.30
C LEU A 133 -2.60 36.34 -27.95
N ALA A 134 -1.48 36.98 -28.31
CA ALA A 134 -0.31 36.26 -28.79
C ALA A 134 0.32 35.39 -27.68
N SER A 135 0.81 34.21 -28.03
CA SER A 135 1.60 33.34 -27.15
C SER A 135 3.06 33.47 -27.49
N ILE A 136 3.83 34.22 -26.69
CA ILE A 136 5.24 34.48 -26.92
C ILE A 136 6.06 33.56 -26.01
N ASN A 137 6.66 32.51 -26.59
CA ASN A 137 7.56 31.64 -25.89
C ASN A 137 8.95 32.29 -25.76
N ILE A 138 9.38 32.60 -24.55
CA ILE A 138 10.64 33.26 -24.24
C ILE A 138 11.72 32.31 -23.70
N LEU A 139 11.44 31.01 -23.60
CA LEU A 139 12.36 30.01 -23.07
C LEU A 139 12.82 29.04 -24.15
N THR A 140 14.05 28.57 -24.01
CA THR A 140 14.59 27.40 -24.71
C THR A 140 14.17 26.11 -23.98
N PRO A 141 14.33 24.92 -24.59
CA PRO A 141 14.00 23.65 -23.94
C PRO A 141 14.73 23.38 -22.61
N ASP A 142 15.93 23.97 -22.43
CA ASP A 142 16.68 23.90 -21.16
C ASP A 142 16.37 25.06 -20.19
N ALA A 143 15.29 25.82 -20.48
CA ALA A 143 14.78 26.93 -19.68
C ALA A 143 15.77 28.10 -19.52
N ARG A 144 16.52 28.40 -20.57
CA ARG A 144 17.22 29.68 -20.75
C ARG A 144 16.34 30.64 -21.52
N LEU A 145 16.58 31.94 -21.38
CA LEU A 145 15.90 32.94 -22.20
C LEU A 145 16.39 32.86 -23.65
N ASN A 146 15.47 32.83 -24.59
CA ASN A 146 15.73 32.72 -26.04
C ASN A 146 15.93 34.09 -26.71
N ASP A 147 15.90 34.13 -28.06
CA ASP A 147 16.12 35.34 -28.85
C ASP A 147 14.94 36.28 -28.91
N GLU A 148 13.75 35.90 -28.41
CA GLU A 148 12.54 36.75 -28.33
C GLU A 148 12.62 37.84 -27.24
N VAL A 149 13.63 37.72 -26.34
CA VAL A 149 13.84 38.69 -25.28
C VAL A 149 14.92 39.71 -25.67
N PRO A 150 14.96 40.92 -25.01
CA PRO A 150 16.03 41.87 -25.21
C PRO A 150 17.43 41.28 -25.04
N GLU A 151 18.39 41.71 -25.85
CA GLU A 151 19.75 41.16 -25.97
C GLU A 151 20.45 40.94 -24.61
N ALA A 152 20.27 41.86 -23.69
CA ALA A 152 20.89 41.81 -22.34
C ALA A 152 20.44 40.60 -21.51
N TYR A 153 19.34 39.92 -21.87
CA TYR A 153 18.79 38.78 -21.14
C TYR A 153 18.92 37.45 -21.89
N ARG A 154 19.31 37.48 -23.18
CA ARG A 154 19.41 36.27 -24.02
C ARG A 154 20.42 35.28 -23.45
N GLY A 155 20.07 33.99 -23.46
CA GLY A 155 20.91 32.89 -22.98
C GLY A 155 21.07 32.80 -21.47
N LEU A 156 20.52 33.72 -20.70
CA LEU A 156 20.53 33.64 -19.22
C LEU A 156 19.64 32.50 -18.73
N ASP A 157 20.14 31.75 -17.72
CA ASP A 157 19.28 30.85 -16.96
C ASP A 157 18.12 31.65 -16.35
N ARG A 158 16.93 31.07 -16.32
CA ARG A 158 15.68 31.71 -15.83
C ARG A 158 15.83 32.35 -14.45
N PHE A 159 16.54 31.68 -13.50
CA PHE A 159 16.71 32.22 -12.13
C PHE A 159 17.77 33.34 -12.07
N VAL A 160 18.75 33.29 -12.98
CA VAL A 160 19.70 34.40 -13.16
C VAL A 160 18.98 35.59 -13.77
N ALA A 161 18.15 35.38 -14.79
CA ALA A 161 17.32 36.40 -15.42
C ALA A 161 16.34 37.02 -14.42
N ARG A 162 15.68 36.22 -13.57
CA ARG A 162 14.79 36.71 -12.49
C ARG A 162 15.51 37.73 -11.61
N LYS A 163 16.72 37.40 -11.13
CA LYS A 163 17.51 38.32 -10.30
C LYS A 163 17.87 39.60 -11.05
N ALA A 164 18.25 39.50 -12.31
CA ALA A 164 18.62 40.66 -13.13
C ALA A 164 17.42 41.57 -13.38
N ILE A 165 16.24 41.01 -13.64
CA ILE A 165 15.00 41.77 -13.84
C ILE A 165 14.56 42.50 -12.56
N VAL A 166 14.61 41.81 -11.41
CA VAL A 166 14.28 42.42 -10.11
C VAL A 166 15.23 43.56 -9.79
N ALA A 167 16.53 43.36 -10.00
CA ALA A 167 17.52 44.43 -9.80
C ALA A 167 17.27 45.62 -10.73
N LYS A 168 16.93 45.39 -12.01
CA LYS A 168 16.57 46.45 -12.96
C LYS A 168 15.29 47.17 -12.55
N ALA A 169 14.31 46.44 -12.05
CA ALA A 169 13.05 47.03 -11.57
C ALA A 169 13.26 47.94 -10.35
N GLU A 170 14.21 47.60 -9.47
CA GLU A 170 14.59 48.41 -8.33
C GLU A 170 15.36 49.68 -8.80
N GLU A 171 16.34 49.51 -9.69
CA GLU A 171 17.14 50.61 -10.25
C GLU A 171 16.25 51.65 -10.96
N ASP A 172 15.33 51.19 -11.81
CA ASP A 172 14.45 52.05 -12.61
C ASP A 172 13.19 52.53 -11.85
N GLY A 173 12.98 52.05 -10.60
CA GLY A 173 11.92 52.52 -9.69
C GLY A 173 10.53 52.01 -10.01
N TRP A 174 10.36 50.92 -10.80
CA TRP A 174 9.07 50.28 -11.04
C TRP A 174 8.81 49.04 -10.22
N LEU A 175 9.77 48.59 -9.35
CA LEU A 175 9.50 47.67 -8.27
C LEU A 175 8.83 48.40 -7.10
N ARG A 176 7.64 47.97 -6.69
CA ARG A 176 6.87 48.62 -5.62
C ARG A 176 7.02 47.91 -4.28
N GLU A 177 6.98 46.59 -4.28
CA GLU A 177 7.00 45.76 -3.08
C GLU A 177 7.55 44.38 -3.36
N ILE A 178 8.12 43.75 -2.34
CA ILE A 178 8.47 42.32 -2.33
C ILE A 178 7.79 41.70 -1.11
N GLU A 179 6.72 40.93 -1.34
CA GLU A 179 5.96 40.22 -0.32
C GLU A 179 6.45 38.78 -0.22
N LYS A 180 7.03 38.40 0.92
CA LYS A 180 7.48 37.02 1.14
C LYS A 180 6.29 36.10 1.33
N THR A 181 6.34 34.94 0.67
CA THR A 181 5.30 33.92 0.74
C THR A 181 5.90 32.52 0.61
N LYS A 182 5.06 31.52 0.87
CA LYS A 182 5.33 30.15 0.50
C LYS A 182 4.34 29.71 -0.57
N HIS A 183 4.83 28.97 -1.54
CA HIS A 183 3.96 28.52 -2.58
C HIS A 183 4.40 27.17 -3.18
N MET A 184 3.45 26.42 -3.73
CA MET A 184 3.70 25.14 -4.34
C MET A 184 4.31 25.32 -5.72
N VAL A 185 5.47 24.71 -5.95
CA VAL A 185 6.20 24.80 -7.23
C VAL A 185 6.31 23.41 -7.84
N PRO A 186 5.92 23.24 -9.13
CA PRO A 186 5.99 21.98 -9.82
C PRO A 186 7.44 21.54 -10.09
N HIS A 187 7.78 20.32 -9.71
CA HIS A 187 9.08 19.68 -9.96
C HIS A 187 8.87 18.38 -10.72
N GLY A 188 9.79 18.04 -11.61
CA GLY A 188 9.79 16.72 -12.24
C GLY A 188 10.19 15.65 -11.23
N ASP A 189 9.44 14.56 -11.15
CA ASP A 189 9.63 13.46 -10.20
C ASP A 189 11.02 12.81 -10.29
N ARG A 190 11.53 12.64 -11.51
CA ARG A 190 12.84 12.05 -11.79
C ARG A 190 13.99 13.04 -11.74
N SER A 191 13.76 14.26 -12.24
CA SER A 191 14.82 15.29 -12.31
C SER A 191 15.01 16.03 -11.00
N GLY A 192 13.93 16.16 -10.19
CA GLY A 192 13.91 16.96 -8.98
C GLY A 192 14.03 18.48 -9.21
N VAL A 193 14.06 18.94 -10.48
CA VAL A 193 14.16 20.36 -10.82
C VAL A 193 12.77 20.95 -11.10
N VAL A 194 12.67 22.28 -10.91
CA VAL A 194 11.47 23.04 -11.29
C VAL A 194 11.20 22.87 -12.77
N ILE A 195 9.99 22.45 -13.11
CA ILE A 195 9.51 22.37 -14.50
C ILE A 195 8.90 23.68 -14.94
N GLU A 196 8.92 23.92 -16.24
CA GLU A 196 8.35 25.12 -16.86
C GLU A 196 7.25 24.72 -17.83
N PRO A 197 6.09 25.40 -17.83
CA PRO A 197 5.19 25.36 -18.96
C PRO A 197 5.91 25.80 -20.21
N TYR A 198 5.89 24.96 -21.25
CA TYR A 198 6.59 25.19 -22.49
C TYR A 198 5.69 24.83 -23.68
N LEU A 199 5.41 25.80 -24.53
CA LEU A 199 4.50 25.62 -25.64
C LEU A 199 5.20 24.91 -26.80
N THR A 200 4.77 23.68 -27.10
CA THR A 200 5.28 22.84 -28.17
C THR A 200 4.22 21.85 -28.62
N ASP A 201 4.29 21.43 -29.88
CA ASP A 201 3.40 20.40 -30.41
C ASP A 201 3.79 19.05 -29.82
N GLN A 202 2.81 18.31 -29.34
CA GLN A 202 2.98 16.99 -28.71
C GLN A 202 1.84 16.07 -29.17
N TRP A 203 2.09 14.76 -29.10
CA TRP A 203 1.06 13.76 -29.30
C TRP A 203 0.26 13.53 -28.01
N TYR A 204 -1.07 13.55 -28.15
CA TYR A 204 -1.98 13.33 -27.04
C TYR A 204 -2.94 12.18 -27.33
N VAL A 205 -3.22 11.39 -26.31
CA VAL A 205 -4.34 10.45 -26.28
C VAL A 205 -5.56 11.15 -25.72
N ASP A 206 -6.71 11.04 -26.38
CA ASP A 206 -8.01 11.49 -25.84
C ASP A 206 -8.44 10.56 -24.70
N ALA A 207 -7.80 10.73 -23.56
CA ALA A 207 -8.04 9.92 -22.39
C ALA A 207 -9.47 10.08 -21.83
N LYS A 208 -10.12 11.24 -22.02
CA LYS A 208 -11.50 11.49 -21.57
C LYS A 208 -12.49 10.53 -22.25
N THR A 209 -12.34 10.34 -23.56
CA THR A 209 -13.17 9.40 -24.33
C THR A 209 -12.90 7.95 -23.93
N LEU A 210 -11.61 7.58 -23.80
CA LEU A 210 -11.21 6.22 -23.45
C LEU A 210 -11.53 5.82 -22.01
N ALA A 211 -11.61 6.78 -21.10
CA ALA A 211 -11.96 6.54 -19.70
C ALA A 211 -13.43 6.12 -19.48
N GLN A 212 -14.35 6.51 -20.37
CA GLN A 212 -15.78 6.22 -20.18
C GLN A 212 -16.11 4.73 -20.15
N PRO A 213 -15.65 3.90 -21.10
CA PRO A 213 -15.83 2.45 -20.98
C PRO A 213 -15.13 1.85 -19.76
N ALA A 214 -13.95 2.35 -19.40
CA ALA A 214 -13.17 1.88 -18.25
C ALA A 214 -13.87 2.16 -16.90
N LEU A 215 -14.53 3.32 -16.74
CA LEU A 215 -15.38 3.63 -15.61
C LEU A 215 -16.55 2.64 -15.50
N LYS A 216 -17.28 2.45 -16.60
CA LYS A 216 -18.46 1.56 -16.65
C LYS A 216 -18.11 0.11 -16.33
N ALA A 217 -16.96 -0.38 -16.79
CA ALA A 217 -16.54 -1.75 -16.56
C ALA A 217 -16.38 -2.05 -15.06
N VAL A 218 -15.84 -1.08 -14.27
CA VAL A 218 -15.73 -1.25 -12.81
C VAL A 218 -17.09 -1.00 -12.12
N GLU A 219 -17.87 -0.01 -12.56
CA GLU A 219 -19.22 0.22 -12.03
C GLU A 219 -20.16 -0.99 -12.22
N ASN A 220 -20.02 -1.71 -13.31
CA ASN A 220 -20.80 -2.93 -13.63
C ASN A 220 -20.25 -4.17 -12.91
N GLY A 221 -19.03 -4.14 -12.39
CA GLY A 221 -18.36 -5.31 -11.81
C GLY A 221 -17.70 -6.24 -12.83
N ASP A 222 -17.49 -5.79 -14.08
CA ASP A 222 -16.75 -6.55 -15.11
C ASP A 222 -15.26 -6.69 -14.69
N THR A 223 -14.74 -5.68 -13.97
CA THR A 223 -13.47 -5.71 -13.25
C THR A 223 -13.72 -5.27 -11.81
N VAL A 224 -13.20 -6.01 -10.83
CA VAL A 224 -13.34 -5.69 -9.40
C VAL A 224 -11.97 -5.42 -8.76
N PHE A 225 -11.94 -4.49 -7.81
CA PHE A 225 -10.73 -4.20 -7.02
C PHE A 225 -10.79 -4.93 -5.67
N GLU A 226 -9.68 -5.53 -5.28
CA GLU A 226 -9.49 -6.14 -3.97
C GLU A 226 -8.22 -5.55 -3.31
N PRO A 227 -8.36 -4.87 -2.16
CA PRO A 227 -9.59 -4.48 -1.44
C PRO A 227 -10.44 -3.44 -2.20
N LYS A 228 -11.75 -3.51 -2.02
CA LYS A 228 -12.73 -2.66 -2.74
C LYS A 228 -12.58 -1.15 -2.51
N ASN A 229 -12.00 -0.74 -1.40
CA ASN A 229 -11.79 0.69 -1.10
C ASN A 229 -10.95 1.42 -2.18
N TRP A 230 -10.13 0.72 -2.96
CA TRP A 230 -9.33 1.29 -4.04
C TRP A 230 -10.14 1.67 -5.29
N GLU A 231 -11.36 1.17 -5.44
CA GLU A 231 -12.28 1.63 -6.50
C GLU A 231 -12.52 3.13 -6.42
N LYS A 232 -12.60 3.69 -5.20
CA LYS A 232 -12.78 5.14 -5.01
C LYS A 232 -11.65 5.94 -5.66
N THR A 233 -10.40 5.52 -5.44
CA THR A 233 -9.21 6.16 -6.03
C THR A 233 -9.24 6.04 -7.56
N TYR A 234 -9.58 4.86 -8.09
CA TYR A 234 -9.72 4.65 -9.53
C TYR A 234 -10.77 5.57 -10.16
N PHE A 235 -11.97 5.66 -9.56
CA PHE A 235 -13.05 6.53 -10.04
C PHE A 235 -12.69 8.01 -9.96
N GLU A 236 -12.07 8.45 -8.89
CA GLU A 236 -11.66 9.85 -8.70
C GLU A 236 -10.68 10.28 -9.81
N TRP A 237 -9.70 9.48 -10.11
CA TRP A 237 -8.74 9.75 -11.17
C TRP A 237 -9.37 9.76 -12.56
N LEU A 238 -10.15 8.76 -12.91
CA LEU A 238 -10.73 8.67 -14.25
C LEU A 238 -11.82 9.71 -14.53
N ARG A 239 -12.57 10.13 -13.52
CA ARG A 239 -13.57 11.21 -13.68
C ARG A 239 -12.94 12.58 -13.92
N ASN A 240 -11.74 12.78 -13.41
CA ASN A 240 -10.99 14.03 -13.56
C ASN A 240 -9.81 13.91 -14.54
N ILE A 241 -9.84 12.91 -15.42
CA ILE A 241 -8.72 12.63 -16.31
C ILE A 241 -8.54 13.76 -17.35
N GLU A 242 -7.29 14.16 -17.53
CA GLU A 242 -6.88 15.12 -18.56
C GLU A 242 -6.30 14.39 -19.79
N PRO A 243 -6.20 15.07 -20.96
CA PRO A 243 -5.55 14.50 -22.13
C PRO A 243 -4.12 14.04 -21.83
N TRP A 244 -3.80 12.84 -22.23
CA TRP A 244 -2.51 12.23 -21.90
C TRP A 244 -1.47 12.50 -22.98
N CYS A 245 -0.46 13.33 -22.68
CA CYS A 245 0.70 13.53 -23.53
C CYS A 245 1.55 12.25 -23.59
N VAL A 246 1.75 11.72 -24.79
CA VAL A 246 2.45 10.43 -24.99
C VAL A 246 3.78 10.56 -25.74
N SER A 247 4.13 11.72 -26.25
CA SER A 247 5.43 11.96 -26.90
C SER A 247 6.51 12.35 -25.90
N ARG A 248 7.72 11.82 -26.11
CA ARG A 248 8.91 12.08 -25.30
C ARG A 248 10.10 12.35 -26.22
N GLN A 249 10.88 13.35 -25.90
CA GLN A 249 12.11 13.72 -26.59
C GLN A 249 13.29 12.98 -25.97
N LEU A 250 13.30 11.64 -26.10
CA LEU A 250 14.30 10.74 -25.54
C LEU A 250 15.01 9.97 -26.64
N TRP A 251 16.24 9.54 -26.38
CA TRP A 251 17.02 8.76 -27.33
C TRP A 251 16.62 7.29 -27.40
N TRP A 252 16.02 6.77 -26.33
CA TRP A 252 15.61 5.38 -26.23
C TRP A 252 14.12 5.25 -25.98
N GLY A 253 13.46 4.43 -26.78
CA GLY A 253 12.04 4.14 -26.68
C GLY A 253 11.45 3.67 -27.99
N HIS A 254 10.12 3.48 -28.02
CA HIS A 254 9.37 3.16 -29.22
C HIS A 254 9.15 4.44 -30.02
N ARG A 255 9.85 4.59 -31.14
CA ARG A 255 9.76 5.76 -31.99
C ARG A 255 8.37 5.90 -32.59
N ILE A 256 7.80 7.10 -32.54
CA ILE A 256 6.46 7.36 -33.07
C ILE A 256 6.45 7.10 -34.59
N PRO A 257 5.53 6.25 -35.07
CA PRO A 257 5.47 5.86 -36.48
C PRO A 257 4.69 6.90 -37.30
N ALA A 258 5.22 8.13 -37.34
CA ALA A 258 4.62 9.24 -38.03
C ALA A 258 5.64 9.97 -38.92
N TRP A 259 5.19 10.44 -40.06
CA TRP A 259 5.98 11.23 -41.03
C TRP A 259 5.22 12.49 -41.42
N PHE A 260 5.92 13.60 -41.46
CA PHE A 260 5.37 14.90 -41.75
C PHE A 260 5.71 15.30 -43.17
N GLY A 261 4.71 15.70 -43.96
CA GLY A 261 4.90 16.35 -45.23
C GLY A 261 5.27 17.84 -45.06
N GLU A 262 5.75 18.50 -46.14
CA GLU A 262 6.16 19.89 -46.09
C GLU A 262 5.02 20.86 -45.77
N ASP A 263 3.77 20.48 -46.06
CA ASP A 263 2.54 21.22 -45.73
C ASP A 263 2.03 20.95 -44.30
N GLY A 264 2.72 20.12 -43.54
CA GLY A 264 2.33 19.70 -42.19
C GLY A 264 1.33 18.53 -42.14
N HIS A 265 0.99 17.91 -43.30
CA HIS A 265 0.18 16.70 -43.28
C HIS A 265 0.91 15.55 -42.61
N ILE A 266 0.20 14.71 -41.83
CA ILE A 266 0.80 13.65 -41.04
C ILE A 266 0.38 12.30 -41.62
N PHE A 267 1.36 11.47 -41.94
CA PHE A 267 1.18 10.08 -42.36
C PHE A 267 1.58 9.16 -41.20
N VAL A 268 0.69 8.30 -40.76
CA VAL A 268 0.95 7.34 -39.65
C VAL A 268 0.89 5.94 -40.23
N GLU A 269 2.07 5.32 -40.35
CA GLU A 269 2.24 4.02 -41.01
C GLU A 269 3.30 3.19 -40.24
N GLU A 270 3.38 1.89 -40.50
CA GLU A 270 4.37 1.03 -39.84
C GLU A 270 5.80 1.29 -40.34
N THR A 271 5.93 1.51 -41.65
CA THR A 271 7.22 1.67 -42.32
C THR A 271 7.31 2.99 -43.11
N GLU A 272 8.53 3.40 -43.41
CA GLU A 272 8.79 4.59 -44.23
C GLU A 272 8.29 4.39 -45.67
N GLU A 273 8.38 3.16 -46.20
CA GLU A 273 7.89 2.80 -47.51
C GLU A 273 6.38 2.96 -47.63
N GLU A 274 5.65 2.55 -46.59
CA GLU A 274 4.17 2.71 -46.53
C GLU A 274 3.80 4.19 -46.39
N ALA A 275 4.51 4.94 -45.55
CA ALA A 275 4.30 6.38 -45.41
C ALA A 275 4.57 7.11 -46.73
N LEU A 276 5.62 6.75 -47.47
CA LEU A 276 5.90 7.31 -48.78
C LEU A 276 4.80 6.95 -49.80
N ALA A 277 4.32 5.71 -49.78
CA ALA A 277 3.24 5.28 -50.67
C ALA A 277 1.93 6.07 -50.36
N ALA A 278 1.60 6.26 -49.08
CA ALA A 278 0.46 7.07 -48.64
C ALA A 278 0.61 8.54 -49.06
N ALA A 279 1.82 9.09 -48.96
CA ALA A 279 2.08 10.44 -49.34
C ALA A 279 2.02 10.65 -50.88
N ILE A 280 2.52 9.70 -51.68
CA ILE A 280 2.36 9.72 -53.15
C ILE A 280 0.91 9.70 -53.54
N LEU A 281 0.08 8.88 -52.84
CA LEU A 281 -1.35 8.83 -53.07
C LEU A 281 -2.06 10.17 -52.70
N HIS A 282 -1.56 10.86 -51.68
CA HIS A 282 -2.11 12.14 -51.19
C HIS A 282 -1.71 13.33 -52.09
N TYR A 283 -0.44 13.40 -52.46
CA TYR A 283 0.13 14.53 -53.22
C TYR A 283 0.14 14.34 -54.76
N GLY A 284 -0.06 13.12 -55.27
CA GLY A 284 0.05 12.76 -56.67
C GLY A 284 1.40 12.15 -57.00
N ASP A 285 1.80 12.18 -58.33
CA ASP A 285 2.98 11.45 -58.83
C ASP A 285 4.35 11.99 -58.39
N GLU A 286 4.42 13.12 -57.69
CA GLU A 286 5.68 13.68 -57.19
C GLU A 286 6.03 13.01 -55.84
N ALA A 287 7.26 12.45 -55.76
CA ALA A 287 7.76 11.86 -54.52
C ALA A 287 7.99 12.97 -53.46
N PRO A 288 7.13 13.06 -52.41
CA PRO A 288 7.27 14.10 -51.42
C PRO A 288 8.44 13.84 -50.49
N ILE A 289 9.01 14.93 -49.94
CA ILE A 289 9.99 14.84 -48.87
C ILE A 289 9.21 14.64 -47.56
N LEU A 290 9.45 13.53 -46.89
CA LEU A 290 8.87 13.23 -45.61
C LEU A 290 9.92 13.36 -44.49
N LYS A 291 9.52 13.99 -43.39
CA LYS A 291 10.32 14.06 -42.18
C LYS A 291 9.69 13.14 -41.14
N ARG A 292 10.40 12.08 -40.74
CA ARG A 292 9.96 11.19 -39.67
C ARG A 292 10.00 11.89 -38.34
N ASP A 293 9.00 11.61 -37.48
CA ASP A 293 8.98 12.06 -36.10
C ASP A 293 10.20 11.49 -35.34
N GLU A 294 10.87 12.36 -34.58
CA GLU A 294 12.06 11.99 -33.79
C GLU A 294 11.70 11.55 -32.38
N ASP A 295 10.48 11.84 -31.93
CA ASP A 295 10.00 11.54 -30.60
C ASP A 295 9.73 10.03 -30.42
N VAL A 296 9.77 9.61 -29.17
CA VAL A 296 9.40 8.24 -28.76
C VAL A 296 8.14 8.27 -27.91
N LEU A 297 7.43 7.15 -27.87
CA LEU A 297 6.25 7.00 -27.03
C LEU A 297 6.63 6.91 -25.54
N ASP A 298 5.79 7.45 -24.69
CA ASP A 298 5.81 7.25 -23.24
C ASP A 298 5.86 5.75 -22.90
N THR A 299 6.70 5.36 -21.97
CA THR A 299 6.81 3.98 -21.48
C THR A 299 5.45 3.41 -21.05
N TRP A 300 4.61 4.24 -20.45
CA TRP A 300 3.27 3.84 -20.01
C TRP A 300 2.30 3.57 -21.17
N PHE A 301 2.56 4.10 -22.35
CA PHE A 301 1.78 3.77 -23.55
C PHE A 301 2.01 2.32 -23.96
N SER A 302 3.26 1.89 -24.08
CA SER A 302 3.59 0.49 -24.37
C SER A 302 3.13 -0.45 -23.25
N SER A 303 3.31 -0.03 -21.98
CA SER A 303 2.86 -0.80 -20.81
C SER A 303 1.35 -1.01 -20.79
N ALA A 304 0.58 -0.07 -21.31
CA ALA A 304 -0.88 -0.19 -21.40
C ALA A 304 -1.36 -1.27 -22.40
N LEU A 305 -0.50 -1.62 -23.36
CA LEU A 305 -0.79 -2.68 -24.35
C LEU A 305 -0.39 -4.07 -23.86
N TRP A 306 0.33 -4.16 -22.76
CA TRP A 306 0.95 -5.40 -22.26
C TRP A 306 0.00 -6.60 -22.15
N PRO A 307 -1.26 -6.47 -21.64
CA PRO A 307 -2.15 -7.61 -21.43
C PRO A 307 -2.48 -8.40 -22.71
N PHE A 308 -2.36 -7.79 -23.87
CA PHE A 308 -2.70 -8.41 -25.15
C PHE A 308 -1.54 -8.42 -26.15
N SER A 309 -0.66 -7.42 -26.14
CA SER A 309 0.49 -7.36 -27.07
C SER A 309 1.48 -8.51 -26.85
N THR A 310 1.73 -8.90 -25.59
CA THR A 310 2.61 -10.02 -25.25
C THR A 310 2.03 -11.39 -25.59
N LEU A 311 0.74 -11.46 -25.87
CA LEU A 311 0.04 -12.67 -26.33
C LEU A 311 -0.09 -12.76 -27.87
N GLY A 312 0.56 -11.83 -28.57
CA GLY A 312 0.67 -11.83 -30.02
C GLY A 312 -0.32 -10.92 -30.77
N TRP A 313 -1.09 -10.06 -30.06
CA TRP A 313 -1.89 -9.04 -30.73
C TRP A 313 -0.99 -8.14 -31.62
N PRO A 314 -1.42 -7.72 -32.82
CA PRO A 314 -2.78 -7.77 -33.39
C PRO A 314 -3.22 -9.12 -34.01
N GLU A 315 -2.38 -10.12 -34.04
CA GLU A 315 -2.71 -11.43 -34.60
C GLU A 315 -3.61 -12.24 -33.66
N LYS A 316 -4.46 -13.07 -34.25
CA LYS A 316 -5.38 -13.94 -33.50
C LYS A 316 -4.68 -15.23 -33.08
N THR A 317 -3.78 -15.15 -32.10
CA THR A 317 -3.04 -16.31 -31.61
C THR A 317 -3.87 -17.18 -30.67
N GLN A 318 -3.42 -18.43 -30.47
CA GLN A 318 -4.03 -19.34 -29.49
C GLN A 318 -3.85 -18.84 -28.06
N ASP A 319 -2.70 -18.21 -27.76
CA ASP A 319 -2.40 -17.66 -26.44
C ASP A 319 -3.32 -16.47 -26.13
N LEU A 320 -3.53 -15.57 -27.10
CA LEU A 320 -4.46 -14.46 -26.92
C LEU A 320 -5.88 -14.99 -26.65
N ALA A 321 -6.35 -15.99 -27.41
CA ALA A 321 -7.69 -16.57 -27.21
C ALA A 321 -7.84 -17.29 -25.86
N LYS A 322 -6.74 -17.82 -25.28
CA LYS A 322 -6.75 -18.59 -24.04
C LYS A 322 -6.57 -17.72 -22.80
N PHE A 323 -5.67 -16.73 -22.86
CA PHE A 323 -5.20 -16.00 -21.68
C PHE A 323 -5.72 -14.56 -21.57
N TYR A 324 -6.40 -14.04 -22.59
CA TYR A 324 -7.10 -12.77 -22.52
C TYR A 324 -8.62 -12.99 -22.45
N PRO A 325 -9.34 -12.38 -21.49
CA PRO A 325 -8.85 -11.56 -20.40
C PRO A 325 -8.12 -12.37 -19.32
N THR A 326 -7.17 -11.71 -18.65
CA THR A 326 -6.47 -12.26 -17.49
C THR A 326 -7.42 -12.39 -16.29
N SER A 327 -7.25 -13.42 -15.45
CA SER A 327 -8.09 -13.61 -14.26
C SER A 327 -7.81 -12.53 -13.19
N THR A 328 -6.55 -12.32 -12.84
CA THR A 328 -6.15 -11.39 -11.77
C THR A 328 -4.89 -10.63 -12.15
N LEU A 329 -4.93 -9.30 -11.99
CA LEU A 329 -3.76 -8.43 -12.00
C LEU A 329 -3.36 -8.13 -10.55
N VAL A 330 -2.08 -8.27 -10.21
CA VAL A 330 -1.54 -7.91 -8.89
C VAL A 330 -0.63 -6.69 -9.06
N THR A 331 -0.86 -5.63 -8.30
CA THR A 331 -0.08 -4.39 -8.38
C THR A 331 -0.14 -3.58 -7.09
N GLY A 332 0.75 -2.60 -6.94
CA GLY A 332 0.68 -1.59 -5.89
C GLY A 332 -0.35 -0.50 -6.16
N PHE A 333 -0.81 0.15 -5.11
CA PHE A 333 -1.79 1.25 -5.24
C PHE A 333 -1.22 2.49 -5.95
N ASP A 334 0.07 2.68 -5.91
CA ASP A 334 0.80 3.83 -6.46
C ASP A 334 0.80 3.88 -8.00
N ILE A 335 0.51 2.76 -8.65
CA ILE A 335 0.40 2.67 -10.11
C ILE A 335 -1.01 2.29 -10.61
N ILE A 336 -2.03 2.43 -9.79
CA ILE A 336 -3.44 2.24 -10.23
C ILE A 336 -3.72 3.10 -11.46
N PHE A 337 -3.35 4.37 -11.43
CA PHE A 337 -3.59 5.26 -12.54
C PHE A 337 -2.59 5.07 -13.69
N PHE A 338 -1.29 4.97 -13.37
CA PHE A 338 -0.24 4.85 -14.39
C PHE A 338 -0.36 3.58 -15.22
N TRP A 339 -0.78 2.48 -14.60
CA TRP A 339 -0.78 1.18 -15.24
C TRP A 339 -2.17 0.57 -15.37
N VAL A 340 -2.90 0.39 -14.26
CA VAL A 340 -4.22 -0.28 -14.28
C VAL A 340 -5.21 0.46 -15.17
N ALA A 341 -5.42 1.76 -14.92
CA ALA A 341 -6.38 2.57 -15.67
C ALA A 341 -6.03 2.63 -17.17
N ARG A 342 -4.74 2.74 -17.49
CA ARG A 342 -4.27 2.78 -18.88
C ARG A 342 -4.44 1.45 -19.59
N MET A 343 -4.17 0.31 -18.93
CA MET A 343 -4.47 -1.01 -19.48
C MET A 343 -5.97 -1.22 -19.69
N MET A 344 -6.82 -0.75 -18.77
CA MET A 344 -8.29 -0.79 -18.90
C MET A 344 -8.75 0.01 -20.13
N MET A 345 -8.27 1.23 -20.30
CA MET A 345 -8.62 2.07 -21.47
C MET A 345 -8.20 1.41 -22.77
N MET A 346 -6.96 0.95 -22.90
CA MET A 346 -6.43 0.37 -24.13
C MET A 346 -7.04 -1.00 -24.40
N GLY A 347 -7.19 -1.86 -23.38
CA GLY A 347 -7.84 -3.17 -23.53
C GLY A 347 -9.26 -3.05 -24.04
N LEU A 348 -10.08 -2.18 -23.44
CA LEU A 348 -11.46 -1.96 -23.90
C LEU A 348 -11.51 -1.34 -25.30
N HIS A 349 -10.56 -0.47 -25.65
CA HIS A 349 -10.52 0.14 -26.98
C HIS A 349 -10.11 -0.84 -28.07
N PHE A 350 -9.02 -1.58 -27.90
CA PHE A 350 -8.47 -2.45 -28.93
C PHE A 350 -9.08 -3.86 -28.96
N MET A 351 -9.41 -4.40 -27.78
CA MET A 351 -9.94 -5.76 -27.66
C MET A 351 -11.46 -5.81 -27.48
N GLY A 352 -12.10 -4.69 -27.09
CA GLY A 352 -13.55 -4.64 -26.82
C GLY A 352 -13.97 -5.35 -25.53
N GLU A 353 -13.02 -5.81 -24.72
CA GLU A 353 -13.24 -6.53 -23.47
C GLU A 353 -12.23 -6.07 -22.40
N VAL A 354 -12.60 -6.20 -21.11
CA VAL A 354 -11.70 -5.85 -20.00
C VAL A 354 -10.41 -6.69 -20.05
N PRO A 355 -9.24 -6.10 -19.76
CA PRO A 355 -7.98 -6.85 -19.81
C PRO A 355 -7.81 -7.83 -18.65
N PHE A 356 -8.52 -7.64 -17.54
CA PHE A 356 -8.50 -8.51 -16.36
C PHE A 356 -9.80 -8.37 -15.57
N LYS A 357 -10.20 -9.47 -14.90
CA LYS A 357 -11.45 -9.53 -14.12
C LYS A 357 -11.29 -9.02 -12.70
N GLN A 358 -10.10 -9.15 -12.14
CA GLN A 358 -9.79 -8.71 -10.77
C GLN A 358 -8.47 -7.95 -10.73
N VAL A 359 -8.43 -6.89 -9.93
CA VAL A 359 -7.22 -6.13 -9.57
C VAL A 359 -6.97 -6.28 -8.09
N PHE A 360 -5.93 -7.03 -7.75
CA PHE A 360 -5.48 -7.17 -6.37
C PHE A 360 -4.42 -6.12 -6.07
N ILE A 361 -4.72 -5.24 -5.10
CA ILE A 361 -3.82 -4.16 -4.69
C ILE A 361 -3.02 -4.60 -3.48
N ASN A 362 -1.73 -4.83 -3.68
CA ASN A 362 -0.82 -5.19 -2.62
C ASN A 362 -0.28 -3.97 -1.86
N ALA A 363 0.10 -4.20 -0.59
CA ALA A 363 0.77 -3.21 0.25
C ALA A 363 2.20 -2.94 -0.24
N LEU A 364 2.72 -1.74 0.04
CA LEU A 364 4.12 -1.40 -0.24
C LEU A 364 5.02 -1.77 0.94
N VAL A 365 6.21 -2.30 0.63
CA VAL A 365 7.19 -2.68 1.65
C VAL A 365 8.01 -1.47 2.07
N ARG A 366 8.08 -1.24 3.38
CA ARG A 366 8.86 -0.20 4.04
C ARG A 366 9.84 -0.79 5.04
N ASP A 367 10.81 -0.01 5.49
CA ASP A 367 11.70 -0.44 6.56
C ASP A 367 10.96 -0.59 7.91
N GLU A 368 11.65 -1.08 8.94
CA GLU A 368 11.08 -1.31 10.28
C GLU A 368 10.47 -0.04 10.89
N LYS A 369 10.96 1.13 10.50
CA LYS A 369 10.48 2.43 10.98
C LYS A 369 9.37 3.02 10.14
N GLY A 370 8.92 2.30 9.08
CA GLY A 370 7.89 2.77 8.17
C GLY A 370 8.40 3.74 7.09
N ALA A 371 9.71 3.97 6.99
CA ALA A 371 10.26 4.86 5.97
C ALA A 371 10.35 4.18 4.60
N LYS A 372 10.14 4.95 3.53
CA LYS A 372 10.35 4.47 2.16
C LYS A 372 11.81 4.04 1.99
N MET A 373 12.02 2.83 1.51
CA MET A 373 13.34 2.31 1.20
C MET A 373 13.92 3.00 -0.03
N SER A 374 15.20 3.41 0.06
CA SER A 374 15.94 3.94 -1.08
C SER A 374 17.43 3.65 -0.93
N LYS A 375 18.15 3.47 -2.05
CA LYS A 375 19.60 3.28 -2.05
C LYS A 375 20.34 4.46 -1.42
N SER A 376 19.84 5.69 -1.63
CA SER A 376 20.42 6.90 -1.08
C SER A 376 20.33 7.01 0.45
N LYS A 377 19.32 6.37 1.06
CA LYS A 377 19.15 6.32 2.53
C LYS A 377 19.86 5.12 3.17
N GLY A 378 20.33 4.16 2.37
CA GLY A 378 21.00 2.96 2.86
C GLY A 378 20.08 1.99 3.66
N ASN A 379 18.76 2.13 3.55
CA ASN A 379 17.75 1.34 4.26
C ASN A 379 17.06 0.28 3.38
N VAL A 380 17.64 -0.01 2.22
CA VAL A 380 17.09 -1.05 1.31
C VAL A 380 17.38 -2.42 1.91
N MET A 381 16.33 -3.22 2.09
CA MET A 381 16.42 -4.63 2.44
C MET A 381 16.36 -5.44 1.14
N ASP A 382 17.51 -5.93 0.69
CA ASP A 382 17.59 -6.77 -0.50
C ASP A 382 16.97 -8.14 -0.20
N PRO A 383 15.92 -8.57 -0.91
CA PRO A 383 15.30 -9.86 -0.69
C PRO A 383 16.26 -11.04 -0.91
N LEU A 384 17.23 -10.94 -1.80
CA LEU A 384 18.21 -12.01 -2.04
C LEU A 384 19.10 -12.23 -0.81
N VAL A 385 19.56 -11.15 -0.17
CA VAL A 385 20.32 -11.24 1.08
C VAL A 385 19.49 -11.88 2.19
N LEU A 386 18.21 -11.52 2.31
CA LEU A 386 17.32 -12.12 3.29
C LEU A 386 17.05 -13.60 3.02
N ILE A 387 16.95 -13.99 1.75
CA ILE A 387 16.80 -15.38 1.32
C ILE A 387 18.04 -16.20 1.66
N ASP A 388 19.22 -15.68 1.40
CA ASP A 388 20.49 -16.36 1.71
C ASP A 388 20.69 -16.56 3.22
N GLU A 389 20.28 -15.57 4.04
CA GLU A 389 20.44 -15.65 5.50
C GLU A 389 19.36 -16.46 6.20
N LEU A 390 18.10 -16.37 5.75
CA LEU A 390 16.93 -16.83 6.50
C LEU A 390 16.09 -17.89 5.76
N GLY A 391 16.36 -18.08 4.48
CA GLY A 391 15.63 -19.01 3.61
C GLY A 391 14.46 -18.37 2.88
N CYS A 392 14.26 -18.80 1.64
CA CYS A 392 13.20 -18.28 0.75
C CYS A 392 11.80 -18.46 1.35
N ASP A 393 11.50 -19.63 1.90
CA ASP A 393 10.19 -19.94 2.48
C ASP A 393 9.82 -19.01 3.65
N ALA A 394 10.80 -18.63 4.49
CA ALA A 394 10.58 -17.70 5.58
C ALA A 394 10.22 -16.30 5.07
N VAL A 395 10.91 -15.83 4.04
CA VAL A 395 10.60 -14.52 3.39
C VAL A 395 9.23 -14.57 2.75
N ARG A 396 8.91 -15.61 1.97
CA ARG A 396 7.61 -15.79 1.31
C ARG A 396 6.46 -15.84 2.33
N PHE A 397 6.60 -16.64 3.39
CA PHE A 397 5.57 -16.72 4.42
C PHE A 397 5.37 -15.36 5.13
N THR A 398 6.46 -14.63 5.40
CA THR A 398 6.39 -13.29 5.98
C THR A 398 5.58 -12.35 5.11
N MET A 399 5.88 -12.30 3.81
CA MET A 399 5.15 -11.46 2.87
C MET A 399 3.67 -11.83 2.79
N THR A 400 3.36 -13.12 2.73
CA THR A 400 1.99 -13.63 2.70
C THR A 400 1.23 -13.27 3.97
N ALA A 401 1.84 -13.48 5.15
CA ALA A 401 1.21 -13.18 6.43
C ALA A 401 1.01 -11.67 6.71
N MET A 402 1.76 -10.82 6.02
CA MET A 402 1.66 -9.36 6.14
C MET A 402 0.87 -8.70 5.00
N SER A 403 0.34 -9.48 4.05
CA SER A 403 -0.36 -8.96 2.87
C SER A 403 -1.81 -8.52 3.13
N GLY A 404 -2.20 -8.29 4.37
CA GLY A 404 -3.53 -7.83 4.74
C GLY A 404 -3.89 -6.44 4.18
N GLN A 405 -5.02 -5.88 4.61
CA GLN A 405 -5.56 -4.61 4.09
C GLN A 405 -4.73 -3.37 4.43
N ALA A 406 -3.58 -3.52 5.08
CA ALA A 406 -2.68 -2.42 5.40
C ALA A 406 -2.08 -1.80 4.12
N ARG A 407 -1.95 -0.46 4.11
CA ARG A 407 -1.33 0.27 2.99
C ARG A 407 0.16 -0.04 2.85
N ASP A 408 0.86 -0.22 3.96
CA ASP A 408 2.31 -0.41 4.01
C ASP A 408 2.66 -1.60 4.91
N ILE A 409 3.69 -2.36 4.51
CA ILE A 409 4.28 -3.46 5.27
C ILE A 409 5.58 -2.95 5.92
N LYS A 410 5.62 -2.90 7.25
CA LYS A 410 6.86 -2.63 7.99
C LYS A 410 7.64 -3.95 8.13
N LEU A 411 8.62 -4.15 7.25
CA LEU A 411 9.39 -5.38 7.23
C LEU A 411 10.53 -5.33 8.26
N SER A 412 10.64 -6.37 9.10
CA SER A 412 11.75 -6.56 10.02
C SER A 412 12.39 -7.94 9.89
N LYS A 413 13.70 -8.00 10.08
CA LYS A 413 14.47 -9.24 10.06
C LYS A 413 13.99 -10.23 11.15
N GLN A 414 13.67 -9.71 12.34
CA GLN A 414 13.16 -10.51 13.46
C GLN A 414 11.86 -11.26 13.11
N ARG A 415 10.97 -10.62 12.36
CA ARG A 415 9.72 -11.27 11.92
C ARG A 415 9.99 -12.43 10.97
N ILE A 416 10.91 -12.27 10.02
CA ILE A 416 11.32 -13.32 9.10
C ILE A 416 11.95 -14.49 9.86
N GLU A 417 12.79 -14.21 10.88
CA GLU A 417 13.36 -15.23 11.78
C GLU A 417 12.28 -16.02 12.50
N GLY A 418 11.20 -15.39 12.93
CA GLY A 418 10.03 -16.06 13.51
C GLY A 418 9.45 -17.12 12.57
N TYR A 419 9.27 -16.78 11.30
CA TYR A 419 8.75 -17.74 10.31
C TYR A 419 9.78 -18.76 9.82
N ARG A 420 11.09 -18.46 9.88
CA ARG A 420 12.13 -19.49 9.73
C ARG A 420 11.99 -20.55 10.84
N ASN A 421 11.76 -20.12 12.08
CA ASN A 421 11.54 -21.03 13.21
C ASN A 421 10.26 -21.87 13.04
N PHE A 422 9.22 -21.32 12.40
CA PHE A 422 8.03 -22.07 12.01
C PHE A 422 8.37 -23.20 11.02
N GLY A 423 9.15 -22.93 9.99
CA GLY A 423 9.65 -23.96 9.08
C GLY A 423 10.48 -25.05 9.82
N THR A 424 11.36 -24.63 10.72
CA THR A 424 12.14 -25.56 11.56
C THR A 424 11.24 -26.44 12.43
N LYS A 425 10.14 -25.89 12.97
CA LYS A 425 9.18 -26.67 13.77
C LYS A 425 8.46 -27.74 12.92
N LEU A 426 8.04 -27.37 11.71
CA LEU A 426 7.43 -28.31 10.76
C LEU A 426 8.41 -29.43 10.39
N TRP A 427 9.67 -29.10 10.12
CA TRP A 427 10.72 -30.09 9.86
C TRP A 427 10.88 -31.05 11.02
N ASN A 428 10.97 -30.55 12.25
CA ASN A 428 11.09 -31.38 13.44
C ASN A 428 9.86 -32.24 13.70
N ALA A 429 8.66 -31.74 13.43
CA ALA A 429 7.41 -32.50 13.48
C ALA A 429 7.41 -33.67 12.50
N SER A 430 7.87 -33.44 11.27
CA SER A 430 8.02 -34.49 10.25
C SER A 430 9.03 -35.52 10.64
N ARG A 431 10.19 -35.13 11.23
CA ARG A 431 11.17 -36.08 11.79
C ARG A 431 10.59 -36.89 12.94
N PHE A 432 9.84 -36.26 13.85
CA PHE A 432 9.15 -36.98 14.91
C PHE A 432 8.18 -38.04 14.36
N ALA A 433 7.41 -37.67 13.35
CA ALA A 433 6.51 -38.61 12.66
C ALA A 433 7.26 -39.80 12.07
N GLN A 434 8.35 -39.57 11.35
CA GLN A 434 9.20 -40.65 10.80
C GLN A 434 9.79 -41.57 11.88
N MET A 435 10.33 -40.99 12.96
CA MET A 435 10.92 -41.76 14.08
C MET A 435 9.88 -42.63 14.79
N ASN A 436 8.61 -42.32 14.73
CA ASN A 436 7.49 -43.06 15.26
C ASN A 436 6.76 -43.92 14.22
N GLU A 437 7.40 -44.13 13.05
CA GLU A 437 6.85 -44.93 11.96
C GLU A 437 5.47 -44.41 11.45
N CYS A 438 5.23 -43.09 11.58
CA CYS A 438 4.04 -42.42 10.99
C CYS A 438 4.31 -42.23 9.50
N VAL A 439 4.03 -43.26 8.71
CA VAL A 439 4.29 -43.30 7.27
C VAL A 439 2.99 -43.40 6.50
N ARG A 440 3.01 -42.96 5.26
CA ARG A 440 1.86 -43.00 4.36
C ARG A 440 1.46 -44.46 4.12
N VAL A 441 0.17 -44.76 4.30
CA VAL A 441 -0.43 -46.05 4.04
C VAL A 441 -1.28 -45.96 2.78
N GLU A 442 -1.05 -46.90 1.84
CA GLU A 442 -1.84 -46.96 0.60
C GLU A 442 -3.29 -47.31 0.92
N GLY A 443 -4.25 -46.57 0.35
CA GLY A 443 -5.66 -46.80 0.58
C GLY A 443 -6.18 -46.42 1.96
N PHE A 444 -5.38 -45.73 2.80
CA PHE A 444 -5.88 -45.23 4.08
C PHE A 444 -7.08 -44.30 3.91
N ASP A 445 -8.19 -44.63 4.56
CA ASP A 445 -9.40 -43.84 4.61
C ASP A 445 -9.57 -43.15 5.95
N PRO A 446 -9.37 -41.81 6.02
CA PRO A 446 -9.50 -41.06 7.29
C PRO A 446 -10.91 -41.11 7.89
N SER A 447 -11.95 -41.43 7.09
CA SER A 447 -13.32 -41.50 7.60
C SER A 447 -13.52 -42.68 8.60
N THR A 448 -12.67 -43.67 8.55
CA THR A 448 -12.82 -44.91 9.34
C THR A 448 -12.16 -44.89 10.73
N VAL A 449 -11.42 -43.79 11.06
CA VAL A 449 -10.69 -43.72 12.33
C VAL A 449 -11.61 -43.72 13.55
N GLN A 450 -11.18 -44.39 14.61
CA GLN A 450 -11.96 -44.62 15.83
C GLN A 450 -11.42 -43.85 17.05
N GLN A 451 -10.10 -43.65 17.14
CA GLN A 451 -9.50 -42.96 18.27
C GLN A 451 -9.96 -41.51 18.35
N PRO A 452 -10.38 -40.99 19.50
CA PRO A 452 -10.89 -39.61 19.65
C PRO A 452 -9.91 -38.56 19.12
N ILE A 453 -8.59 -38.72 19.39
CA ILE A 453 -7.58 -37.75 18.91
C ILE A 453 -7.44 -37.77 17.39
N ASN A 454 -7.64 -38.93 16.75
CA ASN A 454 -7.57 -39.08 15.30
C ASN A 454 -8.81 -38.52 14.62
N LYS A 455 -10.00 -38.69 15.21
CA LYS A 455 -11.23 -38.04 14.78
C LYS A 455 -11.13 -36.52 14.91
N TRP A 456 -10.58 -36.03 16.01
CA TRP A 456 -10.37 -34.63 16.27
C TRP A 456 -9.42 -33.97 15.24
N ILE A 457 -8.20 -34.51 15.06
CA ILE A 457 -7.25 -33.93 14.10
C ILE A 457 -7.77 -34.02 12.66
N ARG A 458 -8.53 -35.06 12.31
CA ARG A 458 -9.22 -35.12 11.01
C ARG A 458 -10.18 -33.96 10.85
N GLY A 459 -11.03 -33.69 11.85
CA GLY A 459 -11.95 -32.55 11.84
C GLY A 459 -11.24 -31.21 11.74
N GLU A 460 -10.17 -31.00 12.52
CA GLU A 460 -9.35 -29.77 12.46
C GLU A 460 -8.68 -29.60 11.09
N THR A 461 -8.23 -30.70 10.47
CA THR A 461 -7.66 -30.68 9.11
C THR A 461 -8.71 -30.26 8.07
N VAL A 462 -9.94 -30.79 8.16
CA VAL A 462 -11.07 -30.42 7.29
C VAL A 462 -11.39 -28.93 7.41
N LYS A 463 -11.55 -28.44 8.63
CA LYS A 463 -11.84 -27.02 8.87
C LYS A 463 -10.75 -26.11 8.31
N THR A 464 -9.49 -26.47 8.55
CA THR A 464 -8.35 -25.71 8.06
C THR A 464 -8.29 -25.70 6.53
N ALA A 465 -8.50 -26.85 5.88
CA ALA A 465 -8.52 -26.91 4.43
C ALA A 465 -9.62 -26.02 3.84
N ALA A 466 -10.81 -26.04 4.42
CA ALA A 466 -11.92 -25.18 4.00
C ALA A 466 -11.64 -23.68 4.26
N GLU A 467 -11.04 -23.33 5.40
CA GLU A 467 -10.67 -21.95 5.75
C GLU A 467 -9.61 -21.39 4.80
N VAL A 468 -8.54 -22.17 4.55
CA VAL A 468 -7.45 -21.77 3.63
C VAL A 468 -7.97 -21.65 2.20
N THR A 469 -8.79 -22.59 1.73
CA THR A 469 -9.39 -22.53 0.40
C THR A 469 -10.21 -21.25 0.21
N ARG A 470 -11.11 -20.97 1.13
CA ARG A 470 -11.92 -19.73 1.08
C ARG A 470 -11.07 -18.45 1.12
N ALA A 471 -10.02 -18.46 1.95
CA ALA A 471 -9.12 -17.31 2.05
C ALA A 471 -8.35 -17.07 0.74
N LEU A 472 -7.90 -18.13 0.07
CA LEU A 472 -7.22 -18.02 -1.22
C LEU A 472 -8.17 -17.61 -2.35
N GLU A 473 -9.42 -18.11 -2.35
CA GLU A 473 -10.44 -17.72 -3.32
C GLU A 473 -10.88 -16.25 -3.15
N ALA A 474 -10.84 -15.74 -1.92
CA ALA A 474 -11.16 -14.36 -1.58
C ALA A 474 -9.94 -13.42 -1.55
N PRO A 475 -8.83 -13.71 -2.22
CA PRO A 475 -7.45 -13.22 -2.10
C PRO A 475 -7.06 -12.61 -0.72
N SER A 476 -7.45 -13.28 0.38
CA SER A 476 -7.08 -12.91 1.74
C SER A 476 -5.87 -13.76 2.19
N PHE A 477 -4.71 -13.46 1.62
CA PHE A 477 -3.51 -14.29 1.81
C PHE A 477 -3.00 -14.30 3.26
N ASP A 478 -3.16 -13.21 3.99
CA ASP A 478 -2.89 -13.09 5.42
C ASP A 478 -3.77 -14.01 6.27
N ALA A 479 -5.05 -14.12 5.93
CA ALA A 479 -5.98 -15.06 6.58
C ALA A 479 -5.58 -16.51 6.31
N ALA A 480 -5.20 -16.85 5.07
CA ALA A 480 -4.69 -18.17 4.71
C ALA A 480 -3.41 -18.52 5.52
N ALA A 481 -2.45 -17.60 5.58
CA ALA A 481 -1.22 -17.78 6.36
C ALA A 481 -1.50 -17.95 7.86
N THR A 482 -2.44 -17.19 8.41
CA THR A 482 -2.85 -17.28 9.82
C THR A 482 -3.49 -18.62 10.14
N ALA A 483 -4.39 -19.10 9.29
CA ALA A 483 -5.03 -20.41 9.44
C ALA A 483 -4.01 -21.56 9.39
N LEU A 484 -3.08 -21.50 8.42
CA LEU A 484 -1.98 -22.46 8.29
C LEU A 484 -1.06 -22.46 9.51
N TYR A 485 -0.64 -21.28 9.97
CA TYR A 485 0.23 -21.15 11.14
C TYR A 485 -0.46 -21.72 12.39
N ARG A 486 -1.71 -21.31 12.66
CA ARG A 486 -2.50 -21.79 13.79
C ARG A 486 -2.64 -23.31 13.79
N PHE A 487 -3.04 -23.87 12.66
CA PHE A 487 -3.22 -25.32 12.56
C PHE A 487 -1.91 -26.08 12.73
N ILE A 488 -0.87 -25.70 11.99
CA ILE A 488 0.41 -26.45 12.01
C ILE A 488 1.11 -26.30 13.36
N TRP A 489 1.25 -25.07 13.84
CA TRP A 489 1.99 -24.82 15.08
C TRP A 489 1.17 -25.20 16.31
N ASN A 490 -0.02 -24.60 16.48
CA ASN A 490 -0.75 -24.69 17.74
C ASN A 490 -1.65 -25.93 17.85
N VAL A 491 -2.10 -26.53 16.73
CA VAL A 491 -2.95 -27.71 16.77
C VAL A 491 -2.15 -28.98 16.50
N PHE A 492 -1.51 -29.10 15.35
CA PHE A 492 -0.80 -30.30 14.96
C PHE A 492 0.46 -30.54 15.83
N CYS A 493 1.37 -29.56 15.89
CA CYS A 493 2.64 -29.72 16.60
C CYS A 493 2.51 -29.66 18.12
N ASP A 494 1.76 -28.69 18.67
CA ASP A 494 1.73 -28.48 20.12
C ASP A 494 0.75 -29.41 20.84
N TRP A 495 -0.29 -29.88 20.14
CA TRP A 495 -1.30 -30.73 20.75
C TRP A 495 -1.35 -32.13 20.15
N TYR A 496 -1.65 -32.28 18.87
CA TYR A 496 -1.87 -33.63 18.31
C TYR A 496 -0.71 -34.54 18.50
N LEU A 497 0.52 -34.11 18.14
CA LEU A 497 1.71 -34.95 18.30
C LEU A 497 1.99 -35.28 19.76
N GLU A 498 1.73 -34.38 20.70
CA GLU A 498 1.87 -34.64 22.14
C GLU A 498 0.82 -35.64 22.67
N LEU A 499 -0.43 -35.49 22.23
CA LEU A 499 -1.53 -36.40 22.58
C LEU A 499 -1.36 -37.79 21.96
N ALA A 500 -0.67 -37.89 20.81
CA ALA A 500 -0.39 -39.15 20.14
C ALA A 500 0.70 -39.99 20.84
N LYS A 501 1.64 -39.35 21.56
CA LYS A 501 2.79 -40.06 22.18
C LYS A 501 2.42 -41.30 23.04
N PRO A 502 1.43 -41.24 23.93
CA PRO A 502 1.03 -42.41 24.71
C PRO A 502 0.50 -43.57 23.87
N ILE A 503 -0.24 -43.25 22.80
CA ILE A 503 -0.75 -44.28 21.89
C ILE A 503 0.41 -44.89 21.08
N LEU A 504 1.28 -44.04 20.54
CA LEU A 504 2.44 -44.49 19.76
C LEU A 504 3.44 -45.33 20.58
N ASN A 505 3.53 -45.08 21.88
CA ASN A 505 4.37 -45.84 22.81
C ASN A 505 3.64 -46.99 23.55
N GLY A 506 2.31 -47.07 23.42
CA GLY A 506 1.45 -48.06 24.05
C GLY A 506 1.53 -49.46 23.41
N ASP A 507 0.78 -50.41 23.94
CA ASP A 507 0.76 -51.82 23.50
C ASP A 507 -0.41 -52.14 22.55
N ASP A 508 -1.39 -51.21 22.39
CA ASP A 508 -2.53 -51.40 21.49
C ASP A 508 -2.08 -51.22 20.04
N ALA A 509 -1.92 -52.32 19.33
CA ALA A 509 -1.42 -52.34 17.95
C ALA A 509 -2.39 -51.69 16.95
N GLU A 510 -3.70 -51.78 17.15
CA GLU A 510 -4.70 -51.19 16.25
C GLU A 510 -4.74 -49.70 16.42
N ALA A 511 -4.82 -49.18 17.65
CA ALA A 511 -4.78 -47.76 17.95
C ALA A 511 -3.47 -47.10 17.46
N LYS A 512 -2.35 -47.81 17.63
CA LYS A 512 -1.04 -47.36 17.16
C LYS A 512 -0.99 -47.28 15.63
N ALA A 513 -1.45 -48.29 14.90
CA ALA A 513 -1.47 -48.32 13.43
C ALA A 513 -2.38 -47.19 12.88
N GLU A 514 -3.59 -47.02 13.45
CA GLU A 514 -4.50 -45.94 13.09
C GLU A 514 -3.87 -44.57 13.29
N THR A 515 -3.26 -44.33 14.47
CA THR A 515 -2.65 -43.04 14.82
C THR A 515 -1.46 -42.70 13.91
N ARG A 516 -0.64 -43.69 13.57
CA ARG A 516 0.47 -43.55 12.61
C ARG A 516 -0.02 -43.14 11.23
N ALA A 517 -1.04 -43.80 10.71
CA ALA A 517 -1.62 -43.51 9.41
C ALA A 517 -2.30 -42.15 9.39
N THR A 518 -3.02 -41.80 10.46
CA THR A 518 -3.69 -40.48 10.61
C THR A 518 -2.67 -39.33 10.67
N ALA A 519 -1.58 -39.52 11.43
CA ALA A 519 -0.52 -38.52 11.52
C ALA A 519 0.14 -38.25 10.16
N ALA A 520 0.44 -39.31 9.41
CA ALA A 520 1.01 -39.22 8.07
C ALA A 520 0.05 -38.53 7.07
N TRP A 521 -1.24 -38.88 7.12
CA TRP A 521 -2.26 -38.27 6.29
C TRP A 521 -2.43 -36.78 6.60
N ALA A 522 -2.52 -36.41 7.88
CA ALA A 522 -2.64 -35.01 8.27
C ALA A 522 -1.41 -34.18 7.83
N LEU A 523 -0.21 -34.77 7.96
CA LEU A 523 1.02 -34.15 7.46
C LEU A 523 0.99 -33.95 5.93
N ASP A 524 0.52 -34.94 5.16
CA ASP A 524 0.37 -34.82 3.70
C ASP A 524 -0.56 -33.67 3.33
N VAL A 525 -1.68 -33.52 4.03
CA VAL A 525 -2.61 -32.39 3.82
C VAL A 525 -1.94 -31.07 4.19
N ILE A 526 -1.21 -31.01 5.31
CA ILE A 526 -0.43 -29.82 5.70
C ILE A 526 0.52 -29.39 4.58
N LEU A 527 1.29 -30.35 4.04
CA LEU A 527 2.24 -30.07 2.96
C LEU A 527 1.55 -29.50 1.71
N LYS A 528 0.40 -30.09 1.31
CA LYS A 528 -0.39 -29.61 0.17
C LYS A 528 -0.92 -28.18 0.40
N LEU A 529 -1.49 -27.91 1.57
CA LEU A 529 -2.07 -26.59 1.89
C LEU A 529 -1.00 -25.49 2.01
N LEU A 530 0.17 -25.84 2.54
CA LEU A 530 1.27 -24.90 2.78
C LEU A 530 2.13 -24.65 1.53
N HIS A 531 2.13 -25.58 0.57
CA HIS A 531 3.02 -25.53 -0.59
C HIS A 531 2.95 -24.24 -1.43
N PRO A 532 1.80 -23.64 -1.69
CA PRO A 532 1.74 -22.37 -2.42
C PRO A 532 2.53 -21.23 -1.77
N VAL A 533 2.70 -21.28 -0.44
CA VAL A 533 3.40 -20.25 0.34
C VAL A 533 4.86 -20.62 0.62
N MET A 534 5.12 -21.86 1.03
CA MET A 534 6.45 -22.38 1.40
C MET A 534 6.84 -23.59 0.53
N PRO A 535 7.10 -23.37 -0.77
CA PRO A 535 7.26 -24.49 -1.72
C PRO A 535 8.50 -25.34 -1.49
N PHE A 536 9.59 -24.77 -0.99
CA PHE A 536 10.86 -25.51 -0.91
C PHE A 536 10.86 -26.53 0.22
N ILE A 537 10.52 -26.12 1.44
CA ILE A 537 10.48 -27.05 2.58
C ILE A 537 9.38 -28.10 2.41
N THR A 538 8.25 -27.72 1.82
CA THR A 538 7.14 -28.67 1.63
C THR A 538 7.45 -29.70 0.56
N GLU A 539 8.09 -29.33 -0.55
CA GLU A 539 8.54 -30.29 -1.57
C GLU A 539 9.59 -31.24 -1.02
N GLU A 540 10.60 -30.73 -0.27
CA GLU A 540 11.62 -31.56 0.37
C GLU A 540 11.01 -32.53 1.37
N LEU A 541 10.07 -32.07 2.20
CA LEU A 541 9.37 -32.97 3.15
C LEU A 541 8.47 -33.99 2.44
N TRP A 542 7.87 -33.60 1.31
CA TRP A 542 7.07 -34.50 0.48
C TRP A 542 7.91 -35.67 -0.02
N ASP A 543 9.11 -35.41 -0.52
CA ASP A 543 10.06 -36.44 -0.94
C ASP A 543 10.56 -37.28 0.25
N LYS A 544 11.04 -36.63 1.33
CA LYS A 544 11.61 -37.31 2.50
C LYS A 544 10.61 -38.20 3.25
N THR A 545 9.34 -37.78 3.32
CA THR A 545 8.31 -38.62 3.99
C THR A 545 7.88 -39.84 3.15
N ALA A 546 8.29 -39.93 1.89
CA ALA A 546 8.01 -41.06 1.02
C ALA A 546 9.05 -42.22 1.18
N GLU A 547 10.19 -41.95 1.83
CA GLU A 547 11.29 -42.96 1.93
C GLU A 547 10.88 -44.27 2.62
N PHE A 548 9.87 -44.21 3.51
CA PHE A 548 9.49 -45.35 4.37
C PHE A 548 8.02 -45.77 4.26
N GLY A 549 7.27 -45.22 3.35
CA GLY A 549 5.82 -45.46 3.19
C GLY A 549 5.40 -45.82 1.78
N ALA A 550 4.12 -45.72 1.50
CA ALA A 550 3.61 -45.88 0.13
C ALA A 550 4.29 -44.87 -0.79
N PRO A 551 4.78 -45.29 -1.98
CA PRO A 551 5.53 -44.41 -2.90
C PRO A 551 4.68 -43.23 -3.39
N ARG A 552 5.34 -42.13 -3.67
CA ARG A 552 4.72 -41.00 -4.37
C ARG A 552 4.99 -41.10 -5.87
N THR A 553 4.01 -40.73 -6.66
CA THR A 553 4.07 -40.80 -8.13
C THR A 553 4.32 -39.47 -8.79
N SER A 554 4.25 -38.37 -8.02
CA SER A 554 4.36 -37.00 -8.50
C SER A 554 5.04 -36.10 -7.49
N MET A 555 5.61 -35.01 -7.98
CA MET A 555 6.03 -33.88 -7.15
C MET A 555 4.81 -33.20 -6.52
N LEU A 556 4.99 -32.60 -5.36
CA LEU A 556 3.93 -31.90 -4.64
C LEU A 556 3.32 -30.77 -5.47
N ILE A 557 4.15 -30.04 -6.22
CA ILE A 557 3.72 -28.90 -7.05
C ILE A 557 2.63 -29.26 -8.08
N VAL A 558 2.53 -30.53 -8.50
CA VAL A 558 1.51 -31.00 -9.46
C VAL A 558 0.40 -31.82 -8.80
N GLU A 559 0.40 -31.93 -7.49
CA GLU A 559 -0.65 -32.62 -6.75
C GLU A 559 -1.95 -31.82 -6.72
N LYS A 560 -3.07 -32.55 -6.62
CA LYS A 560 -4.39 -31.94 -6.50
C LYS A 560 -4.55 -31.25 -5.14
N TRP A 561 -5.24 -30.12 -5.14
CA TRP A 561 -5.68 -29.45 -3.92
C TRP A 561 -6.60 -30.38 -3.11
N PRO A 562 -6.45 -30.42 -1.77
CA PRO A 562 -7.25 -31.33 -0.95
C PRO A 562 -8.70 -30.89 -0.85
N GLU A 563 -9.62 -31.74 -1.27
CA GLU A 563 -11.06 -31.61 -1.08
C GLU A 563 -11.49 -32.57 0.00
N LEU A 564 -11.83 -32.04 1.20
CA LEU A 564 -12.15 -32.85 2.38
C LEU A 564 -13.63 -32.63 2.76
N PRO A 565 -14.42 -33.73 2.92
CA PRO A 565 -15.84 -33.60 3.26
C PRO A 565 -16.05 -33.05 4.67
N GLU A 566 -16.93 -32.09 4.84
CA GLU A 566 -17.32 -31.56 6.18
C GLU A 566 -17.94 -32.63 7.08
N SER A 567 -18.53 -33.66 6.52
CA SER A 567 -19.08 -34.81 7.24
C SER A 567 -18.03 -35.60 8.05
N TRP A 568 -16.75 -35.33 7.82
CA TRP A 568 -15.68 -35.94 8.61
C TRP A 568 -15.42 -35.23 9.95
N ILE A 569 -16.08 -34.10 10.20
CA ILE A 569 -16.02 -33.39 11.49
C ILE A 569 -16.86 -34.20 12.50
N ASP A 570 -16.25 -34.54 13.64
CA ASP A 570 -16.86 -35.31 14.72
C ASP A 570 -17.01 -34.39 15.96
N ALA A 571 -18.24 -33.92 16.22
CA ALA A 571 -18.52 -32.97 17.28
C ALA A 571 -18.21 -33.54 18.69
N ASP A 572 -18.37 -34.85 18.89
CA ASP A 572 -18.10 -35.47 20.17
C ASP A 572 -16.57 -35.55 20.42
N ALA A 573 -15.81 -35.86 19.40
CA ALA A 573 -14.33 -35.85 19.48
C ALA A 573 -13.79 -34.43 19.69
N GLU A 574 -14.39 -33.41 19.05
CA GLU A 574 -14.06 -32.02 19.27
C GLU A 574 -14.34 -31.56 20.71
N ALA A 575 -15.50 -31.89 21.25
CA ALA A 575 -15.85 -31.57 22.60
C ALA A 575 -14.95 -32.28 23.63
N GLU A 576 -14.59 -33.54 23.36
CA GLU A 576 -13.72 -34.36 24.20
C GLU A 576 -12.29 -33.84 24.27
N ILE A 577 -11.67 -33.66 23.11
CA ILE A 577 -10.29 -33.20 23.02
C ILE A 577 -10.17 -31.71 23.30
N GLY A 578 -11.17 -30.91 22.91
CA GLY A 578 -11.26 -29.49 23.23
C GLY A 578 -11.24 -29.25 24.73
N TRP A 579 -12.02 -30.03 25.50
CA TRP A 579 -12.02 -29.97 26.98
C TRP A 579 -10.61 -30.28 27.55
N LEU A 580 -9.93 -31.28 27.01
CA LEU A 580 -8.58 -31.65 27.46
C LEU A 580 -7.56 -30.53 27.16
N VAL A 581 -7.59 -29.99 25.97
CA VAL A 581 -6.71 -28.88 25.53
C VAL A 581 -6.94 -27.64 26.39
N GLU A 582 -8.21 -27.26 26.61
CA GLU A 582 -8.58 -26.12 27.45
C GLU A 582 -8.12 -26.32 28.90
N THR A 583 -8.39 -27.50 29.48
CA THR A 583 -7.98 -27.83 30.85
C THR A 583 -6.47 -27.72 31.04
N VAL A 584 -5.69 -28.30 30.15
CA VAL A 584 -4.22 -28.22 30.23
C VAL A 584 -3.74 -26.78 29.98
N GLY A 585 -4.39 -26.07 29.08
CA GLY A 585 -4.12 -24.65 28.79
C GLY A 585 -4.31 -23.76 30.00
N GLU A 586 -5.46 -23.88 30.67
CA GLU A 586 -5.80 -23.13 31.89
C GLU A 586 -4.81 -23.43 33.03
N ILE A 587 -4.49 -24.70 33.26
CA ILE A 587 -3.50 -25.08 34.28
C ILE A 587 -2.13 -24.46 33.96
N ARG A 588 -1.68 -24.49 32.70
CA ARG A 588 -0.41 -23.90 32.29
C ARG A 588 -0.43 -22.37 32.46
N SER A 589 -1.56 -21.71 32.18
CA SER A 589 -1.76 -20.27 32.40
C SER A 589 -1.64 -19.92 33.88
N VAL A 590 -2.35 -20.63 34.76
CA VAL A 590 -2.26 -20.44 36.21
C VAL A 590 -0.84 -20.65 36.71
N ARG A 591 -0.14 -21.70 36.25
CA ARG A 591 1.25 -21.96 36.63
C ARG A 591 2.19 -20.82 36.21
N ALA A 592 2.01 -20.28 34.99
CA ALA A 592 2.81 -19.17 34.49
C ALA A 592 2.51 -17.85 35.22
N GLU A 593 1.23 -17.53 35.42
CA GLU A 593 0.78 -16.34 36.12
C GLU A 593 1.27 -16.30 37.59
N MET A 594 1.28 -17.46 38.24
CA MET A 594 1.69 -17.62 39.64
C MET A 594 3.18 -17.95 39.79
N ASN A 595 3.96 -17.89 38.71
CA ASN A 595 5.39 -18.18 38.69
C ASN A 595 5.77 -19.53 39.36
N VAL A 596 4.93 -20.55 39.12
CA VAL A 596 5.18 -21.90 39.66
C VAL A 596 6.40 -22.50 39.00
N PRO A 597 7.39 -22.97 39.75
CA PRO A 597 8.61 -23.53 39.18
C PRO A 597 8.33 -24.65 38.15
N PRO A 598 9.06 -24.67 37.01
CA PRO A 598 8.82 -25.64 35.94
C PRO A 598 8.86 -27.12 36.39
N GLY A 599 9.65 -27.44 37.39
CA GLY A 599 9.78 -28.79 37.94
C GLY A 599 8.70 -29.18 38.98
N ALA A 600 7.92 -28.22 39.47
CA ALA A 600 6.86 -28.48 40.45
C ALA A 600 5.69 -29.22 39.81
N LYS A 601 5.09 -30.11 40.59
CA LYS A 601 3.91 -30.92 40.20
C LYS A 601 2.77 -30.68 41.18
N PRO A 602 2.08 -29.52 41.12
CA PRO A 602 0.97 -29.25 42.02
C PRO A 602 -0.19 -30.17 41.75
N PRO A 603 -0.94 -30.63 42.80
CA PRO A 603 -2.16 -31.43 42.65
C PRO A 603 -3.33 -30.56 42.15
N LEU A 604 -4.13 -31.14 41.26
CA LEU A 604 -5.39 -30.58 40.76
C LEU A 604 -6.60 -31.16 41.53
N THR A 605 -7.46 -30.29 41.95
CA THR A 605 -8.79 -30.66 42.47
C THR A 605 -9.87 -30.06 41.56
N VAL A 606 -10.84 -30.86 41.13
CA VAL A 606 -11.99 -30.44 40.32
C VAL A 606 -13.24 -30.46 41.18
N ILE A 607 -13.99 -29.33 41.20
CA ILE A 607 -15.11 -29.09 42.08
C ILE A 607 -16.36 -28.82 41.24
N GLY A 608 -17.46 -29.46 41.56
CA GLY A 608 -18.76 -29.22 40.90
C GLY A 608 -18.85 -29.83 39.49
N ALA A 609 -17.96 -30.80 39.18
CA ALA A 609 -17.98 -31.47 37.90
C ALA A 609 -19.25 -32.27 37.64
N ASN A 610 -19.83 -32.13 36.45
CA ASN A 610 -20.96 -32.93 35.99
C ASN A 610 -20.50 -34.39 35.66
N VAL A 611 -21.40 -35.25 35.24
CA VAL A 611 -21.14 -36.66 34.95
C VAL A 611 -20.13 -36.78 33.77
N GLU A 612 -20.24 -35.94 32.80
CA GLU A 612 -19.38 -35.94 31.60
C GLU A 612 -17.96 -35.49 31.95
N THR A 613 -17.79 -34.37 32.64
CA THR A 613 -16.49 -33.85 33.09
C THR A 613 -15.78 -34.86 34.01
N LYS A 614 -16.52 -35.60 34.90
CA LYS A 614 -15.97 -36.68 35.68
C LYS A 614 -15.44 -37.83 34.82
N ALA A 615 -16.23 -38.22 33.82
CA ALA A 615 -15.82 -39.27 32.88
C ALA A 615 -14.57 -38.87 32.06
N ARG A 616 -14.50 -37.61 31.59
CA ARG A 616 -13.33 -37.05 30.88
C ARG A 616 -12.11 -37.01 31.81
N LEU A 617 -12.26 -36.54 33.03
CA LEU A 617 -11.16 -36.52 34.00
C LEU A 617 -10.59 -37.91 34.28
N ALA A 618 -11.44 -38.93 34.42
CA ALA A 618 -10.99 -40.29 34.60
C ALA A 618 -10.29 -40.86 33.37
N ARG A 619 -10.84 -40.61 32.18
CA ARG A 619 -10.33 -41.14 30.89
C ARG A 619 -9.00 -40.52 30.52
N HIS A 620 -8.81 -39.22 30.72
CA HIS A 620 -7.62 -38.47 30.32
C HIS A 620 -6.67 -38.16 31.49
N ARG A 621 -6.83 -38.79 32.63
CA ARG A 621 -6.05 -38.54 33.84
C ARG A 621 -4.55 -38.53 33.58
N ASP A 622 -4.02 -39.56 32.93
CA ASP A 622 -2.57 -39.75 32.72
C ASP A 622 -2.02 -38.69 31.76
N LEU A 623 -2.82 -38.30 30.76
CA LEU A 623 -2.50 -37.17 29.85
C LEU A 623 -2.44 -35.85 30.60
N LEU A 624 -3.42 -35.58 31.47
CA LEU A 624 -3.45 -34.37 32.31
C LEU A 624 -2.25 -34.30 33.22
N LEU A 625 -1.93 -35.40 33.93
CA LEU A 625 -0.75 -35.47 34.81
C LEU A 625 0.54 -35.17 34.06
N THR A 626 0.68 -35.70 32.87
CA THR A 626 1.88 -35.54 32.04
C THR A 626 1.96 -34.12 31.41
N LEU A 627 0.92 -33.68 30.71
CA LEU A 627 0.93 -32.47 29.92
C LEU A 627 0.84 -31.21 30.77
N ALA A 628 0.10 -31.25 31.88
CA ALA A 628 0.00 -30.15 32.82
C ALA A 628 1.03 -30.20 33.97
N ARG A 629 1.87 -31.27 34.00
CA ARG A 629 2.86 -31.52 35.07
C ARG A 629 2.23 -31.51 36.44
N LEU A 630 1.28 -32.41 36.67
CA LEU A 630 0.58 -32.60 37.93
C LEU A 630 1.07 -33.83 38.68
N ASP A 631 0.98 -33.80 39.99
CA ASP A 631 1.17 -34.98 40.84
C ASP A 631 -0.08 -35.88 40.83
N SER A 632 -1.23 -35.24 40.96
CA SER A 632 -2.52 -35.90 40.98
C SER A 632 -3.65 -35.00 40.43
N ALA A 633 -4.73 -35.63 39.98
CA ALA A 633 -5.96 -34.98 39.56
C ALA A 633 -7.17 -35.74 40.17
N ARG A 634 -8.02 -35.09 40.97
CA ARG A 634 -9.12 -35.70 41.70
C ARG A 634 -10.33 -34.78 41.80
N GLU A 635 -11.48 -35.37 42.03
CA GLU A 635 -12.68 -34.65 42.41
C GLU A 635 -12.74 -34.39 43.93
N ALA A 636 -13.37 -33.29 44.32
CA ALA A 636 -13.75 -32.99 45.70
C ALA A 636 -14.93 -32.00 45.75
N ASP A 637 -15.55 -31.93 46.92
CA ASP A 637 -16.67 -30.96 47.14
C ASP A 637 -16.16 -29.55 47.43
N ALA A 638 -14.90 -29.37 47.82
CA ALA A 638 -14.32 -28.09 48.16
C ALA A 638 -12.84 -28.01 47.73
N ALA A 639 -12.37 -26.79 47.48
CA ALA A 639 -10.97 -26.52 47.18
C ALA A 639 -10.08 -26.76 48.40
N PRO A 640 -8.91 -27.36 48.25
CA PRO A 640 -7.94 -27.49 49.35
C PRO A 640 -7.38 -26.11 49.71
N THR A 641 -6.96 -25.95 50.97
CA THR A 641 -6.30 -24.73 51.43
C THR A 641 -5.02 -24.48 50.58
N GLY A 642 -4.82 -23.21 50.17
CA GLY A 642 -3.63 -22.87 49.36
C GLY A 642 -3.75 -23.21 47.87
N ALA A 643 -4.96 -23.50 47.39
CA ALA A 643 -5.20 -23.73 45.95
C ALA A 643 -5.75 -22.50 45.26
N VAL A 644 -5.25 -22.23 44.08
CA VAL A 644 -5.73 -21.17 43.17
C VAL A 644 -6.86 -21.70 42.30
N PRO A 645 -8.07 -21.11 42.37
CA PRO A 645 -9.18 -21.51 41.54
C PRO A 645 -9.09 -20.97 40.11
N PHE A 646 -9.62 -21.74 39.18
CA PHE A 646 -9.80 -21.32 37.77
C PHE A 646 -11.05 -21.98 37.17
N VAL A 647 -11.60 -21.38 36.12
CA VAL A 647 -12.79 -21.91 35.45
C VAL A 647 -12.44 -23.13 34.63
N LEU A 648 -13.23 -24.16 34.68
CA LEU A 648 -13.10 -25.39 33.93
C LEU A 648 -14.46 -25.82 33.37
N GLY A 649 -14.90 -25.16 32.30
CA GLY A 649 -16.25 -25.32 31.78
C GLY A 649 -17.29 -24.96 32.86
N GLU A 650 -18.16 -25.91 33.21
CA GLU A 650 -19.17 -25.75 34.31
C GLU A 650 -18.58 -25.99 35.72
N ALA A 651 -17.38 -26.61 35.77
CA ALA A 651 -16.68 -26.93 37.01
C ALA A 651 -15.65 -25.86 37.40
N THR A 652 -15.11 -25.97 38.60
CA THR A 652 -13.99 -25.16 39.06
C THR A 652 -12.79 -26.06 39.27
N GLY A 653 -11.69 -25.76 38.55
CA GLY A 653 -10.38 -26.31 38.84
C GLY A 653 -9.72 -25.56 39.98
N ALA A 654 -9.06 -26.26 40.89
CA ALA A 654 -8.28 -25.69 41.98
C ALA A 654 -6.88 -26.30 42.02
N LEU A 655 -5.84 -25.50 41.74
CA LEU A 655 -4.46 -25.94 41.69
C LEU A 655 -3.75 -25.60 43.00
N ALA A 656 -3.36 -26.61 43.79
CA ALA A 656 -2.73 -26.39 45.07
C ALA A 656 -1.25 -26.01 44.88
N ILE A 657 -0.94 -24.72 45.00
CA ILE A 657 0.39 -24.15 44.70
C ILE A 657 1.14 -23.62 45.93
N ALA A 658 0.47 -23.50 47.07
CA ALA A 658 1.03 -22.84 48.25
C ALA A 658 2.34 -23.52 48.79
N GLU A 659 2.54 -24.81 48.52
CA GLU A 659 3.77 -25.53 48.89
C GLU A 659 4.91 -25.31 47.93
N PHE A 660 4.64 -24.73 46.73
CA PHE A 660 5.62 -24.59 45.64
C PHE A 660 6.06 -23.15 45.42
N ILE A 661 5.31 -22.16 46.00
CA ILE A 661 5.63 -20.74 45.88
C ILE A 661 5.44 -20.00 47.21
N ASP A 662 6.20 -18.93 47.41
CA ASP A 662 5.95 -17.98 48.50
C ASP A 662 4.83 -17.04 48.09
N LEU A 663 3.63 -17.31 48.61
CA LEU A 663 2.42 -16.51 48.29
C LEU A 663 2.57 -15.04 48.68
N THR A 664 3.31 -14.73 49.76
CA THR A 664 3.51 -13.35 50.22
C THR A 664 4.44 -12.61 49.27
N ALA A 665 5.56 -13.24 48.90
CA ALA A 665 6.50 -12.68 47.95
C ALA A 665 5.86 -12.49 46.56
N GLU A 666 5.02 -13.45 46.12
CA GLU A 666 4.37 -13.40 44.83
C GLU A 666 3.28 -12.30 44.77
N LYS A 667 2.47 -12.13 45.85
CA LYS A 667 1.53 -10.98 45.99
C LYS A 667 2.28 -9.65 45.91
N ALA A 668 3.44 -9.53 46.56
CA ALA A 668 4.25 -8.32 46.52
C ALA A 668 4.84 -8.06 45.12
N ARG A 669 5.28 -9.11 44.41
CA ARG A 669 5.76 -9.01 43.03
C ARG A 669 4.68 -8.51 42.10
N LEU A 670 3.51 -9.12 42.08
CA LEU A 670 2.38 -8.73 41.25
C LEU A 670 1.95 -7.28 41.53
N ALA A 671 1.85 -6.89 42.80
CA ALA A 671 1.51 -5.52 43.18
C ALA A 671 2.53 -4.51 42.66
N LYS A 672 3.83 -4.84 42.69
CA LYS A 672 4.88 -4.00 42.14
C LYS A 672 4.81 -3.86 40.62
N GLU A 673 4.53 -4.93 39.90
CA GLU A 673 4.39 -4.90 38.44
C GLU A 673 3.16 -4.12 38.02
N ILE A 674 2.02 -4.31 38.71
CA ILE A 674 0.80 -3.52 38.51
C ILE A 674 1.10 -2.02 38.70
N ALA A 675 1.82 -1.65 39.77
CA ALA A 675 2.21 -0.25 40.00
C ALA A 675 3.11 0.29 38.88
N GLY A 676 3.98 -0.55 38.31
CA GLY A 676 4.80 -0.20 37.11
C GLY A 676 3.94 0.13 35.90
N HIS A 677 2.97 -0.75 35.59
CA HIS A 677 2.06 -0.51 34.46
C HIS A 677 1.11 0.67 34.69
N VAL A 678 0.65 0.92 35.93
CA VAL A 678 -0.11 2.12 36.27
C VAL A 678 0.69 3.38 35.96
N GLY A 679 1.99 3.43 36.36
CA GLY A 679 2.85 4.54 36.04
C GLY A 679 3.08 4.75 34.54
N GLU A 680 3.18 3.65 33.78
CA GLU A 680 3.30 3.71 32.31
C GLU A 680 2.00 4.20 31.63
N ILE A 681 0.84 3.71 32.07
CA ILE A 681 -0.49 4.15 31.60
C ILE A 681 -0.66 5.65 31.86
N GLU A 682 -0.35 6.12 33.08
CA GLU A 682 -0.43 7.55 33.42
C GLU A 682 0.50 8.42 32.57
N LYS A 683 1.74 7.99 32.38
CA LYS A 683 2.74 8.71 31.59
C LYS A 683 2.34 8.80 30.12
N THR A 684 1.91 7.68 29.55
CA THR A 684 1.52 7.58 28.13
C THR A 684 0.19 8.28 27.90
N GLY A 685 -0.78 8.12 28.82
CA GLY A 685 -2.07 8.82 28.79
C GLY A 685 -1.92 10.34 28.89
N LYS A 686 -1.03 10.85 29.73
CA LYS A 686 -0.71 12.30 29.80
C LYS A 686 -0.15 12.83 28.48
N LYS A 687 0.68 12.05 27.79
CA LYS A 687 1.18 12.43 26.45
C LYS A 687 0.07 12.48 25.41
N LEU A 688 -0.77 11.46 25.35
CA LEU A 688 -1.88 11.35 24.39
C LEU A 688 -3.01 12.35 24.66
N ASN A 689 -3.15 12.83 25.90
CA ASN A 689 -4.10 13.88 26.26
C ASN A 689 -3.53 15.31 26.13
N ASN A 690 -2.28 15.48 25.73
CA ASN A 690 -1.67 16.80 25.53
C ASN A 690 -1.94 17.31 24.11
N PRO A 691 -2.73 18.38 23.92
CA PRO A 691 -3.02 18.93 22.60
C PRO A 691 -1.75 19.37 21.82
N ASP A 692 -0.76 19.93 22.51
CA ASP A 692 0.48 20.36 21.89
C ASP A 692 1.32 19.19 21.37
N PHE A 693 1.28 18.06 22.08
CA PHE A 693 1.92 16.84 21.60
C PHE A 693 1.20 16.30 20.36
N LEU A 694 -0.12 16.20 20.38
CA LEU A 694 -0.92 15.70 19.24
C LEU A 694 -0.78 16.59 17.99
N ALA A 695 -0.63 17.91 18.18
CA ALA A 695 -0.47 18.85 17.07
C ALA A 695 0.93 18.83 16.45
N ARG A 696 1.98 18.42 17.19
CA ARG A 696 3.38 18.46 16.74
C ARG A 696 3.98 17.08 16.47
N ALA A 697 3.43 16.04 17.09
CA ALA A 697 3.94 14.69 16.90
C ALA A 697 3.48 14.13 15.53
N LYS A 698 4.36 13.36 14.89
CA LYS A 698 3.97 12.61 13.70
C LYS A 698 2.91 11.57 14.08
N GLU A 699 1.98 11.30 13.17
CA GLU A 699 0.88 10.34 13.37
C GLU A 699 1.38 8.97 13.84
N GLU A 700 2.52 8.50 13.30
CA GLU A 700 3.20 7.27 13.69
C GLU A 700 3.58 7.23 15.19
N VAL A 701 4.07 8.35 15.73
CA VAL A 701 4.46 8.45 17.14
C VAL A 701 3.22 8.49 18.05
N VAL A 702 2.14 9.05 17.57
CA VAL A 702 0.85 9.04 18.29
C VAL A 702 0.32 7.63 18.35
N GLU A 703 0.34 6.89 17.24
CA GLU A 703 -0.15 5.51 17.16
C GLU A 703 0.71 4.55 18.00
N GLU A 704 2.03 4.66 17.95
CA GLU A 704 2.95 3.90 18.83
C GLU A 704 2.63 4.12 20.33
N ASN A 705 2.31 5.36 20.72
CA ASN A 705 1.91 5.63 22.11
C ASN A 705 0.51 5.08 22.43
N ARG A 706 -0.43 4.99 21.46
CA ARG A 706 -1.73 4.34 21.65
C ARG A 706 -1.59 2.83 21.82
N GLU A 707 -0.82 2.17 20.96
CA GLU A 707 -0.50 0.75 21.06
C GLU A 707 0.13 0.44 22.42
N ARG A 708 1.13 1.21 22.80
CA ARG A 708 1.81 1.07 24.11
C ARG A 708 0.87 1.28 25.30
N LEU A 709 -0.09 2.19 25.19
CA LEU A 709 -1.11 2.39 26.23
C LEU A 709 -2.01 1.15 26.33
N ALA A 710 -2.51 0.66 25.21
CA ALA A 710 -3.39 -0.51 25.17
C ALA A 710 -2.69 -1.78 25.69
N GLU A 711 -1.42 -1.99 25.34
CA GLU A 711 -0.60 -3.09 25.86
C GLU A 711 -0.41 -3.00 27.38
N ALA A 712 -0.12 -1.81 27.90
CA ALA A 712 0.05 -1.59 29.34
C ALA A 712 -1.26 -1.80 30.11
N GLU A 713 -2.40 -1.38 29.56
CA GLU A 713 -3.73 -1.60 30.14
C GLU A 713 -4.11 -3.09 30.17
N ALA A 714 -3.85 -3.81 29.07
CA ALA A 714 -4.10 -5.26 28.97
C ALA A 714 -3.20 -6.04 29.96
N ALA A 715 -1.91 -5.70 30.05
CA ALA A 715 -0.98 -6.32 30.99
C ALA A 715 -1.41 -6.05 32.46
N LYS A 716 -1.80 -4.82 32.78
CA LYS A 716 -2.34 -4.47 34.11
C LYS A 716 -3.55 -5.30 34.47
N ALA A 717 -4.55 -5.37 33.57
CA ALA A 717 -5.78 -6.15 33.82
C ALA A 717 -5.49 -7.63 34.09
N LYS A 718 -4.55 -8.21 33.34
CA LYS A 718 -4.11 -9.59 33.52
C LYS A 718 -3.44 -9.81 34.88
N LEU A 719 -2.56 -8.90 35.29
CA LEU A 719 -1.88 -8.97 36.61
C LEU A 719 -2.84 -8.73 37.80
N GLU A 720 -3.83 -7.87 37.63
CA GLU A 720 -4.87 -7.63 38.62
C GLU A 720 -5.75 -8.89 38.80
N ALA A 721 -6.12 -9.57 37.73
CA ALA A 721 -6.85 -10.85 37.80
C ALA A 721 -6.02 -11.93 38.51
N ALA A 722 -4.71 -12.01 38.24
CA ALA A 722 -3.80 -12.94 38.91
C ALA A 722 -3.71 -12.62 40.43
N LEU A 723 -3.57 -11.35 40.79
CA LEU A 723 -3.52 -10.90 42.18
C LEU A 723 -4.84 -11.21 42.94
N ALA A 724 -5.96 -11.01 42.28
CA ALA A 724 -7.29 -11.36 42.85
C ALA A 724 -7.42 -12.87 43.07
N ARG A 725 -6.95 -13.71 42.17
CA ARG A 725 -6.88 -15.16 42.35
C ARG A 725 -6.02 -15.56 43.54
N LEU A 726 -4.84 -14.94 43.72
CA LEU A 726 -3.98 -15.17 44.88
C LEU A 726 -4.56 -14.65 46.19
N ALA A 727 -5.35 -13.57 46.16
CA ALA A 727 -6.03 -13.07 47.36
C ALA A 727 -7.10 -14.04 47.87
N ALA A 728 -7.74 -14.79 46.97
CA ALA A 728 -8.72 -15.81 47.33
C ALA A 728 -8.09 -17.09 47.96
N VAL A 729 -6.77 -17.23 47.90
CA VAL A 729 -6.03 -18.40 48.44
C VAL A 729 -5.66 -18.25 49.92
N GLY A 730 -5.68 -17.08 50.47
CA GLY A 730 -5.33 -16.73 51.85
C GLY A 730 -6.54 -16.36 52.60
#